data_e00a154ad1de4c5050f57422f6de937d
#
_entry.id   e00a154ad1de4c5050f57422f6de937d
#
_cell.length_a   1.000
_cell.length_b   1.000
_cell.length_c   1.000
_cell.angle_alpha   90.00
_cell.angle_beta   90.00
_cell.angle_gamma   90.00
#
_symmetry.space_group_name_H-M   'P 1'
#
loop_
_entity.id
_entity.type
_entity.pdbx_description
1 polymer ?
#
loop_
_entity_poly.entity_id
_entity_poly.type
_entity_poly.pdbx_seq_one_letter_code
_entity_poly.pdbx_strand_id
1 'polypeptide(L)'
;MDEKVRKLTQLLGSPEQSPIPFAVYQFVEGRVEVVLVSKELCRMANMNREDMLLYLRTNMYAGVYPEDAVKIASSAYIFATQEGDYDVIYRENLKGYDELQIIHAVGKHVYLDDGERYAVVTYENVSKTSSASSAMNQIYVNAIKDFYEEDENAVCVVTKDTCVVLYANKRYMEIIPPRRDFDSGLTYWDYFYKEPHPEIRDYLAELCGKGDQLAETVENSKPLVLRVREVEWSGIMAYVICVEEQSRIYRDELTHLSNQTYFDLAAEDAITRITSEGRAAVCLFYDIVGMRLYNKQNGFSAGDALLLSVSEVLKEAYPDALISRFDNDHFCLISPEEELREKVEHVEKEVLLLGGGSKIEFKVGISRIDPGKGQTISEICDQARIAGESIKSDPDKCYCIYDEAFEKELAERKVITERLDYAIANGEIKVFYQPIIRTLTGQLCGYEALARWISPELGFLSPGVFIPALEEARLIHKLDACMIRQICRELKEYIQISDIPPVPVSFNLSRLDFMLCDIFQIVEDAVGENSLDKTMINIEITESLLVEDALIREEIKRFHDAGYKVWMDDFGSGYSSLNTLKDYEFDKLKIDMLFLSSFTQKSKDIIASIVQMAKRIGIRTLAEGCETEEQYEFLKGVGCEEVQGYYFGKPMPGRDCIREIYEKKFIPEKVWDRELYQEAGRTFFHDDSPMAIIDYMDDTFFLLHENRASQRLMEHLQVTSHKVVEVLNRRDSMYFNLFHRKLNECIRSGRPIRFSFSYHDTYLSVTVGIIAEKGDHLVCKFEMFDTQVAIRHLSPRSWHLDPDHKRTILIADDEPVNCMILGEMLKEHYNILYAEDGQQALDKIFTDPEGISAVVLDMVMPKMDGMQVLYQIRTCEQTRFLPVIAMTSATDLEIDLLHSGVNQFFSKPLEDRDLILAKIENVIRNARGQ
;
A
#
# COMPACT_ATOMS: atom_id res chain seq x y z
N MET A 1 14.94 -46.30 -17.49
CA MET A 1 13.54 -46.51 -17.11
C MET A 1 13.43 -46.16 -15.66
N ASP A 2 12.64 -45.16 -15.36
CA ASP A 2 12.61 -44.48 -14.07
C ASP A 2 12.25 -45.47 -12.95
N GLU A 3 12.92 -45.43 -11.84
CA GLU A 3 12.69 -46.30 -10.69
C GLU A 3 11.22 -46.27 -10.24
N LYS A 4 10.58 -45.12 -10.40
CA LYS A 4 9.13 -44.89 -10.16
C LYS A 4 8.25 -45.74 -11.06
N VAL A 5 8.54 -45.78 -12.36
CA VAL A 5 7.79 -46.62 -13.35
C VAL A 5 7.94 -48.08 -13.02
N ARG A 6 9.10 -48.51 -12.52
CA ARG A 6 9.35 -49.90 -12.13
C ARG A 6 8.52 -50.29 -10.90
N LYS A 7 8.45 -49.44 -9.88
CA LYS A 7 7.66 -49.65 -8.66
C LYS A 7 6.16 -49.71 -9.00
N LEU A 8 5.67 -48.76 -9.82
CA LEU A 8 4.28 -48.76 -10.29
C LEU A 8 3.94 -50.01 -11.12
N THR A 9 4.88 -50.50 -11.95
CA THR A 9 4.69 -51.72 -12.74
C THR A 9 4.65 -52.95 -11.84
N GLN A 10 5.40 -52.99 -10.73
CA GLN A 10 5.31 -54.07 -9.74
C GLN A 10 3.97 -54.08 -9.02
N LEU A 11 3.43 -52.91 -8.70
CA LEU A 11 2.16 -52.75 -7.96
C LEU A 11 0.94 -53.01 -8.85
N LEU A 12 0.93 -52.50 -10.06
CA LEU A 12 -0.24 -52.54 -10.97
C LEU A 12 -0.20 -53.65 -12.04
N GLY A 13 0.89 -54.41 -12.10
CA GLY A 13 1.16 -55.35 -13.17
C GLY A 13 1.78 -54.71 -14.41
N SER A 14 2.23 -55.54 -15.34
CA SER A 14 2.85 -55.07 -16.57
C SER A 14 1.87 -54.30 -17.45
N PRO A 15 2.13 -53.02 -17.80
CA PRO A 15 1.25 -52.24 -18.69
C PRO A 15 1.16 -52.81 -20.12
N GLU A 16 2.14 -53.62 -20.49
CA GLU A 16 2.14 -54.33 -21.80
C GLU A 16 1.23 -55.57 -21.84
N GLN A 17 0.91 -56.16 -20.67
CA GLN A 17 0.13 -57.37 -20.51
C GLN A 17 -1.28 -57.12 -19.92
N SER A 18 -1.52 -55.90 -19.44
CA SER A 18 -2.84 -55.56 -18.87
C SER A 18 -3.95 -55.63 -19.93
N PRO A 19 -5.04 -56.37 -19.67
CA PRO A 19 -6.19 -56.35 -20.55
C PRO A 19 -7.08 -55.10 -20.36
N ILE A 20 -6.76 -54.24 -19.39
CA ILE A 20 -7.55 -53.07 -19.04
C ILE A 20 -6.88 -51.81 -19.60
N PRO A 21 -7.61 -50.95 -20.33
CA PRO A 21 -7.12 -49.62 -20.71
C PRO A 21 -6.97 -48.73 -19.47
N PHE A 22 -5.75 -48.32 -19.16
CA PHE A 22 -5.50 -47.40 -18.04
C PHE A 22 -4.32 -46.49 -18.31
N ALA A 23 -4.34 -45.33 -17.59
CA ALA A 23 -3.18 -44.45 -17.46
C ALA A 23 -2.92 -44.12 -15.97
N VAL A 24 -1.66 -43.84 -15.66
CA VAL A 24 -1.24 -43.41 -14.32
C VAL A 24 -0.76 -42.00 -14.39
N TYR A 25 -1.30 -41.17 -13.51
CA TYR A 25 -1.00 -39.76 -13.41
C TYR A 25 -0.38 -39.43 -12.05
N GLN A 26 0.45 -38.38 -12.03
CA GLN A 26 0.97 -37.79 -10.81
C GLN A 26 0.67 -36.29 -10.83
N PHE A 27 0.32 -35.73 -9.71
CA PHE A 27 0.14 -34.28 -9.56
C PHE A 27 1.42 -33.69 -8.99
N VAL A 28 2.14 -32.88 -9.81
CA VAL A 28 3.44 -32.29 -9.46
C VAL A 28 3.39 -30.79 -9.77
N GLU A 29 3.73 -29.95 -8.82
CA GLU A 29 3.84 -28.50 -9.00
C GLU A 29 2.60 -27.84 -9.67
N GLY A 30 1.40 -28.29 -9.28
CA GLY A 30 0.16 -27.73 -9.81
C GLY A 30 -0.26 -28.26 -11.20
N ARG A 31 0.43 -29.28 -11.72
CA ARG A 31 0.14 -29.90 -13.01
C ARG A 31 -0.06 -31.40 -12.91
N VAL A 32 -0.91 -31.94 -13.77
CA VAL A 32 -1.14 -33.39 -13.91
C VAL A 32 -0.14 -33.88 -14.93
N GLU A 33 0.74 -34.79 -14.53
CA GLU A 33 1.72 -35.43 -15.40
C GLU A 33 1.34 -36.90 -15.61
N VAL A 34 1.34 -37.38 -16.88
CA VAL A 34 1.17 -38.78 -17.17
C VAL A 34 2.49 -39.54 -16.97
N VAL A 35 2.44 -40.56 -16.14
CA VAL A 35 3.61 -41.39 -15.79
C VAL A 35 3.67 -42.64 -16.61
N LEU A 36 2.50 -43.27 -16.84
CA LEU A 36 2.44 -44.57 -17.49
C LEU A 36 1.13 -44.78 -18.21
N VAL A 37 1.12 -45.47 -19.34
CA VAL A 37 -0.08 -45.87 -20.09
C VAL A 37 -0.03 -47.36 -20.43
N SER A 38 -1.19 -48.03 -20.39
CA SER A 38 -1.30 -49.42 -20.77
C SER A 38 -1.33 -49.56 -22.31
N LYS A 39 -0.91 -50.73 -22.80
CA LYS A 39 -0.97 -51.06 -24.22
C LYS A 39 -2.40 -51.06 -24.73
N GLU A 40 -3.36 -51.46 -23.89
CA GLU A 40 -4.78 -51.54 -24.27
C GLU A 40 -5.39 -50.13 -24.40
N LEU A 41 -4.96 -49.14 -23.60
CA LEU A 41 -5.35 -47.74 -23.77
C LEU A 41 -4.84 -47.17 -25.12
N CYS A 42 -3.60 -47.49 -25.47
CA CYS A 42 -3.05 -47.14 -26.78
C CYS A 42 -3.81 -47.75 -27.94
N ARG A 43 -4.24 -49.02 -27.79
CA ARG A 43 -5.07 -49.71 -28.76
C ARG A 43 -6.46 -49.07 -28.86
N MET A 44 -7.10 -48.76 -27.74
CA MET A 44 -8.41 -48.10 -27.69
C MET A 44 -8.40 -46.74 -28.41
N ALA A 45 -7.34 -45.98 -28.24
CA ALA A 45 -7.19 -44.68 -28.89
C ALA A 45 -6.57 -44.74 -30.29
N ASN A 46 -6.25 -45.93 -30.79
CA ASN A 46 -5.55 -46.16 -32.06
C ASN A 46 -4.25 -45.33 -32.21
N MET A 47 -3.44 -45.34 -31.18
CA MET A 47 -2.18 -44.59 -31.10
C MET A 47 -1.04 -45.54 -30.66
N ASN A 48 0.19 -45.21 -31.06
CA ASN A 48 1.34 -45.87 -30.42
C ASN A 48 1.61 -45.25 -29.03
N ARG A 49 2.48 -45.87 -28.25
CA ARG A 49 2.74 -45.43 -26.84
C ARG A 49 3.36 -44.04 -26.72
N GLU A 50 4.23 -43.70 -27.64
CA GLU A 50 4.91 -42.38 -27.62
C GLU A 50 3.92 -41.27 -27.97
N ASP A 51 3.10 -41.49 -28.98
CA ASP A 51 2.05 -40.54 -29.39
C ASP A 51 0.98 -40.41 -28.29
N MET A 52 0.60 -41.47 -27.61
CA MET A 52 -0.35 -41.43 -26.50
C MET A 52 0.17 -40.65 -25.30
N LEU A 53 1.42 -40.90 -24.95
CA LEU A 53 2.08 -40.11 -23.88
C LEU A 53 2.18 -38.63 -24.27
N LEU A 54 2.51 -38.32 -25.50
CA LEU A 54 2.58 -36.95 -26.00
C LEU A 54 1.20 -36.28 -25.98
N TYR A 55 0.16 -36.98 -26.45
CA TYR A 55 -1.22 -36.52 -26.43
C TYR A 55 -1.67 -36.13 -25.01
N LEU A 56 -1.48 -37.03 -24.05
CA LEU A 56 -1.86 -36.80 -22.66
C LEU A 56 -1.02 -35.69 -21.97
N ARG A 57 0.22 -35.45 -22.42
CA ARG A 57 1.10 -34.39 -21.87
C ARG A 57 0.81 -33.02 -22.46
N THR A 58 0.44 -32.93 -23.74
CA THR A 58 0.30 -31.65 -24.43
C THR A 58 -1.12 -31.09 -24.36
N ASN A 59 -2.13 -31.89 -24.60
CA ASN A 59 -3.54 -31.51 -24.53
C ASN A 59 -4.46 -32.71 -24.40
N MET A 60 -4.60 -33.24 -23.19
CA MET A 60 -5.41 -34.43 -22.92
C MET A 60 -6.92 -34.27 -23.20
N TYR A 61 -7.37 -33.02 -23.41
CA TYR A 61 -8.79 -32.75 -23.72
C TYR A 61 -9.03 -32.39 -25.19
N ALA A 62 -8.01 -32.45 -26.05
CA ALA A 62 -8.16 -32.03 -27.46
C ALA A 62 -9.20 -32.81 -28.25
N GLY A 63 -9.40 -34.09 -27.92
CA GLY A 63 -10.43 -34.97 -28.56
C GLY A 63 -11.78 -34.92 -27.86
N VAL A 64 -11.87 -34.37 -26.67
CA VAL A 64 -13.07 -34.34 -25.86
C VAL A 64 -14.06 -33.31 -26.40
N TYR A 65 -15.36 -33.67 -26.39
CA TYR A 65 -16.42 -32.76 -26.80
C TYR A 65 -16.42 -31.49 -25.92
N PRO A 66 -16.51 -30.28 -26.50
CA PRO A 66 -16.25 -29.01 -25.75
C PRO A 66 -17.07 -28.83 -24.47
N GLU A 67 -18.34 -29.26 -24.48
CA GLU A 67 -19.20 -29.15 -23.28
C GLU A 67 -18.76 -30.10 -22.15
N ASP A 68 -18.17 -31.24 -22.50
CA ASP A 68 -17.71 -32.24 -21.53
C ASP A 68 -16.31 -31.89 -20.99
N ALA A 69 -15.51 -31.18 -21.76
CA ALA A 69 -14.10 -30.86 -21.40
C ALA A 69 -13.97 -30.06 -20.10
N VAL A 70 -14.86 -29.08 -19.87
CA VAL A 70 -14.88 -28.27 -18.66
C VAL A 70 -15.23 -29.12 -17.44
N LYS A 71 -16.23 -29.99 -17.56
CA LYS A 71 -16.67 -30.90 -16.50
C LYS A 71 -15.55 -31.87 -16.10
N ILE A 72 -14.92 -32.51 -17.12
CA ILE A 72 -13.80 -33.43 -16.87
C ILE A 72 -12.62 -32.72 -16.22
N ALA A 73 -12.23 -31.53 -16.69
CA ALA A 73 -11.13 -30.77 -16.15
C ALA A 73 -11.36 -30.40 -14.67
N SER A 74 -12.56 -29.97 -14.32
CA SER A 74 -12.95 -29.67 -12.94
C SER A 74 -12.91 -30.93 -12.07
N SER A 75 -13.49 -32.04 -12.51
CA SER A 75 -13.47 -33.31 -11.77
C SER A 75 -12.04 -33.85 -11.60
N ALA A 76 -11.22 -33.77 -12.64
CA ALA A 76 -9.82 -34.20 -12.60
C ALA A 76 -8.98 -33.33 -11.64
N TYR A 77 -9.25 -32.03 -11.59
CA TYR A 77 -8.59 -31.12 -10.64
C TYR A 77 -8.99 -31.44 -9.19
N ILE A 78 -10.26 -31.64 -8.89
CA ILE A 78 -10.74 -32.05 -7.56
C ILE A 78 -10.10 -33.38 -7.17
N PHE A 79 -10.13 -34.37 -8.03
CA PHE A 79 -9.51 -35.67 -7.79
C PHE A 79 -7.99 -35.58 -7.57
N ALA A 80 -7.31 -34.72 -8.32
CA ALA A 80 -5.86 -34.53 -8.15
C ALA A 80 -5.48 -33.85 -6.83
N THR A 81 -6.33 -32.96 -6.30
CA THR A 81 -6.04 -32.13 -5.12
C THR A 81 -6.64 -32.66 -3.83
N GLN A 82 -7.73 -33.44 -3.90
CA GLN A 82 -8.45 -33.97 -2.73
C GLN A 82 -8.41 -35.52 -2.73
N GLU A 83 -8.77 -36.13 -1.60
CA GLU A 83 -9.02 -37.57 -1.53
C GLU A 83 -10.45 -37.85 -2.02
N GLY A 84 -10.60 -38.84 -2.86
CA GLY A 84 -11.91 -39.21 -3.42
C GLY A 84 -11.77 -40.14 -4.60
N ASP A 85 -12.89 -40.52 -5.18
CA ASP A 85 -12.98 -41.32 -6.42
C ASP A 85 -13.17 -40.37 -7.61
N TYR A 86 -12.65 -40.79 -8.77
CA TYR A 86 -12.86 -40.10 -10.05
C TYR A 86 -13.75 -41.03 -10.91
N ASP A 87 -14.89 -40.54 -11.26
CA ASP A 87 -15.86 -41.29 -12.10
C ASP A 87 -16.56 -40.32 -13.05
N VAL A 88 -16.20 -40.37 -14.31
CA VAL A 88 -16.71 -39.46 -15.35
C VAL A 88 -17.03 -40.17 -16.63
N ILE A 89 -18.13 -39.80 -17.25
CA ILE A 89 -18.54 -40.27 -18.59
C ILE A 89 -18.54 -39.04 -19.50
N TYR A 90 -17.93 -39.19 -20.67
CA TYR A 90 -17.75 -38.09 -21.61
C TYR A 90 -17.69 -38.58 -23.07
N ARG A 91 -17.89 -37.64 -23.97
CA ARG A 91 -17.82 -37.85 -25.42
C ARG A 91 -16.45 -37.48 -25.94
N GLU A 92 -15.82 -38.37 -26.68
CA GLU A 92 -14.48 -38.12 -27.23
C GLU A 92 -14.40 -38.57 -28.70
N ASN A 93 -13.71 -37.78 -29.50
CA ASN A 93 -13.38 -38.12 -30.87
C ASN A 93 -12.06 -38.89 -30.88
N LEU A 94 -12.17 -40.22 -30.86
CA LEU A 94 -11.01 -41.11 -30.90
C LEU A 94 -10.53 -41.34 -32.33
N LYS A 95 -9.23 -41.32 -32.52
CA LYS A 95 -8.61 -41.52 -33.84
C LYS A 95 -8.94 -42.90 -34.44
N GLY A 96 -9.54 -42.92 -35.61
CA GLY A 96 -9.95 -44.17 -36.30
C GLY A 96 -11.40 -44.58 -36.07
N TYR A 97 -12.18 -43.72 -35.43
CA TYR A 97 -13.65 -43.85 -35.34
C TYR A 97 -14.30 -42.72 -36.11
N ASP A 98 -15.35 -43.00 -36.86
CA ASP A 98 -16.09 -41.99 -37.64
C ASP A 98 -17.13 -41.22 -36.79
N GLU A 99 -17.48 -41.78 -35.65
CA GLU A 99 -18.47 -41.19 -34.72
C GLU A 99 -17.83 -40.94 -33.36
N LEU A 100 -18.38 -39.93 -32.61
CA LEU A 100 -18.00 -39.65 -31.22
C LEU A 100 -18.17 -40.93 -30.37
N GLN A 101 -17.14 -41.26 -29.62
CA GLN A 101 -17.17 -42.40 -28.69
C GLN A 101 -17.56 -41.93 -27.31
N ILE A 102 -18.26 -42.75 -26.55
CA ILE A 102 -18.59 -42.52 -25.16
C ILE A 102 -17.56 -43.26 -24.31
N ILE A 103 -16.80 -42.50 -23.54
CA ILE A 103 -15.75 -43.04 -22.67
C ILE A 103 -16.18 -42.90 -21.22
N HIS A 104 -16.08 -43.99 -20.49
CA HIS A 104 -16.23 -44.03 -19.03
C HIS A 104 -14.84 -44.13 -18.41
N ALA A 105 -14.47 -43.15 -17.60
CA ALA A 105 -13.18 -43.09 -16.96
C ALA A 105 -13.35 -43.11 -15.43
N VAL A 106 -12.74 -44.13 -14.80
CA VAL A 106 -12.78 -44.31 -13.33
C VAL A 106 -11.40 -44.28 -12.77
N GLY A 107 -11.17 -43.40 -11.77
CA GLY A 107 -9.86 -43.16 -11.14
C GLY A 107 -9.85 -43.51 -9.66
N LYS A 108 -8.72 -44.09 -9.23
CA LYS A 108 -8.42 -44.32 -7.78
C LYS A 108 -7.01 -43.90 -7.45
N HIS A 109 -6.83 -43.43 -6.22
CA HIS A 109 -5.50 -43.10 -5.72
C HIS A 109 -4.72 -44.36 -5.30
N VAL A 110 -3.45 -44.38 -5.61
CA VAL A 110 -2.51 -45.42 -5.24
C VAL A 110 -1.27 -44.77 -4.64
N TYR A 111 -0.81 -45.31 -3.53
CA TYR A 111 0.36 -44.77 -2.79
C TYR A 111 1.52 -45.74 -2.89
N LEU A 112 2.72 -45.24 -3.20
CA LEU A 112 3.93 -46.02 -3.10
C LEU A 112 4.47 -46.01 -1.67
N ASP A 113 5.40 -46.90 -1.36
CA ASP A 113 6.01 -47.09 -0.04
C ASP A 113 6.74 -45.81 0.50
N ASP A 114 7.08 -44.90 -0.40
CA ASP A 114 7.68 -43.58 -0.06
C ASP A 114 6.65 -42.46 0.22
N GLY A 115 5.34 -42.80 0.18
CA GLY A 115 4.23 -41.87 0.42
C GLY A 115 3.84 -41.03 -0.78
N GLU A 116 4.48 -41.17 -1.95
CA GLU A 116 4.07 -40.47 -3.16
C GLU A 116 2.70 -41.00 -3.65
N ARG A 117 1.79 -40.07 -4.00
CA ARG A 117 0.43 -40.32 -4.45
C ARG A 117 0.37 -40.33 -5.99
N TYR A 118 -0.26 -41.35 -6.54
CA TYR A 118 -0.55 -41.48 -7.95
C TYR A 118 -2.04 -41.73 -8.18
N ALA A 119 -2.57 -41.31 -9.32
CA ALA A 119 -3.92 -41.55 -9.75
C ALA A 119 -3.88 -42.61 -10.88
N VAL A 120 -4.51 -43.75 -10.67
CA VAL A 120 -4.72 -44.78 -11.70
C VAL A 120 -6.10 -44.60 -12.28
N VAL A 121 -6.19 -44.22 -13.55
CA VAL A 121 -7.48 -44.01 -14.24
C VAL A 121 -7.64 -45.09 -15.27
N THR A 122 -8.72 -45.88 -15.18
CA THR A 122 -9.14 -46.87 -16.15
C THR A 122 -10.15 -46.27 -17.10
N TYR A 123 -10.11 -46.71 -18.35
CA TYR A 123 -10.97 -46.20 -19.43
C TYR A 123 -11.74 -47.32 -20.08
N GLU A 124 -13.01 -47.16 -20.33
CA GLU A 124 -13.85 -48.07 -21.01
C GLU A 124 -14.61 -47.36 -22.16
N ASN A 125 -14.53 -47.91 -23.37
CA ASN A 125 -15.35 -47.40 -24.47
C ASN A 125 -16.69 -48.12 -24.44
N VAL A 126 -17.73 -47.47 -23.98
CA VAL A 126 -19.07 -48.03 -23.77
C VAL A 126 -19.99 -47.91 -25.02
N SER A 127 -19.49 -47.35 -26.14
CA SER A 127 -20.30 -47.12 -27.37
C SER A 127 -20.74 -48.35 -28.11
N LYS A 128 -20.12 -49.53 -27.92
CA LYS A 128 -20.30 -50.71 -28.76
C LYS A 128 -20.90 -51.97 -28.13
N THR A 129 -21.33 -51.93 -26.89
CA THR A 129 -21.93 -53.09 -26.23
C THR A 129 -23.46 -53.10 -26.42
N SER A 130 -23.99 -54.08 -27.08
CA SER A 130 -25.45 -54.31 -27.30
C SER A 130 -26.20 -54.66 -26.00
N SER A 131 -25.51 -54.87 -24.89
CA SER A 131 -26.00 -54.89 -23.52
C SER A 131 -25.91 -53.49 -22.87
N ALA A 132 -25.34 -52.52 -23.53
CA ALA A 132 -25.12 -51.18 -23.00
C ALA A 132 -26.45 -50.43 -22.75
N SER A 133 -27.47 -50.64 -23.57
CA SER A 133 -28.73 -49.95 -23.32
C SER A 133 -29.43 -50.45 -22.06
N SER A 134 -29.36 -51.76 -21.77
CA SER A 134 -29.96 -52.35 -20.57
C SER A 134 -29.05 -52.22 -19.34
N ALA A 135 -27.74 -52.38 -19.49
CA ALA A 135 -26.80 -52.16 -18.39
C ALA A 135 -26.61 -50.68 -18.10
N MET A 136 -26.59 -49.81 -19.09
CA MET A 136 -26.59 -48.35 -18.95
C MET A 136 -27.88 -47.88 -18.29
N ASN A 137 -29.06 -48.40 -18.72
CA ASN A 137 -30.31 -48.10 -18.01
C ASN A 137 -30.30 -48.61 -16.57
N GLN A 138 -29.72 -49.77 -16.27
CA GLN A 138 -29.65 -50.29 -14.91
C GLN A 138 -28.60 -49.55 -14.06
N ILE A 139 -27.48 -49.19 -14.66
CA ILE A 139 -26.47 -48.37 -14.00
C ILE A 139 -26.97 -46.92 -13.79
N TYR A 140 -27.65 -46.34 -14.80
CA TYR A 140 -28.32 -45.05 -14.66
C TYR A 140 -29.44 -45.11 -13.62
N VAL A 141 -30.23 -46.13 -13.59
CA VAL A 141 -31.31 -46.28 -12.59
C VAL A 141 -30.76 -46.48 -11.20
N ASN A 142 -29.68 -47.25 -11.03
CA ASN A 142 -29.05 -47.43 -9.72
C ASN A 142 -28.29 -46.16 -9.29
N ALA A 143 -27.55 -45.54 -10.19
CA ALA A 143 -26.88 -44.26 -9.89
C ALA A 143 -27.88 -43.11 -9.62
N ILE A 144 -29.01 -43.09 -10.31
CA ILE A 144 -30.10 -42.17 -10.06
C ILE A 144 -30.82 -42.51 -8.74
N LYS A 145 -31.01 -43.79 -8.43
CA LYS A 145 -31.54 -44.19 -7.11
C LYS A 145 -30.62 -43.82 -5.99
N ASP A 146 -29.34 -44.14 -6.08
CA ASP A 146 -28.33 -43.78 -5.07
C ASP A 146 -28.19 -42.25 -4.93
N PHE A 147 -28.23 -41.52 -6.05
CA PHE A 147 -28.22 -40.05 -6.04
C PHE A 147 -29.47 -39.47 -5.38
N TYR A 148 -30.67 -39.99 -5.67
CA TYR A 148 -31.89 -39.49 -5.04
C TYR A 148 -32.13 -40.04 -3.63
N GLU A 149 -31.51 -41.15 -3.21
CA GLU A 149 -31.63 -41.69 -1.84
C GLU A 149 -30.85 -40.79 -0.82
N GLU A 150 -29.72 -40.22 -1.26
CA GLU A 150 -28.91 -39.28 -0.49
C GLU A 150 -29.28 -37.81 -0.76
N ASP A 151 -30.15 -37.54 -1.74
CA ASP A 151 -30.62 -36.22 -2.10
C ASP A 151 -31.53 -35.65 -0.99
N GLU A 152 -31.27 -34.44 -0.62
CA GLU A 152 -32.10 -33.66 0.32
C GLU A 152 -33.49 -33.36 -0.25
N ASN A 153 -33.70 -33.50 -1.54
CA ASN A 153 -34.99 -33.30 -2.18
C ASN A 153 -35.90 -34.54 -2.04
N ALA A 154 -37.17 -34.29 -1.78
CA ALA A 154 -38.18 -35.33 -1.72
C ALA A 154 -38.59 -35.73 -3.14
N VAL A 155 -38.26 -36.93 -3.54
CA VAL A 155 -38.50 -37.43 -4.92
C VAL A 155 -39.38 -38.67 -4.93
N CYS A 156 -40.42 -38.65 -5.77
CA CYS A 156 -41.26 -39.81 -6.08
C CYS A 156 -41.33 -39.99 -7.59
N VAL A 157 -41.25 -41.23 -8.07
CA VAL A 157 -41.37 -41.59 -9.49
C VAL A 157 -42.57 -42.49 -9.68
N VAL A 158 -43.45 -42.09 -10.60
CA VAL A 158 -44.68 -42.85 -10.89
C VAL A 158 -44.82 -43.10 -12.39
N THR A 159 -45.41 -44.22 -12.77
CA THR A 159 -45.71 -44.50 -14.20
C THR A 159 -46.67 -43.44 -14.75
N LYS A 160 -46.41 -42.98 -15.99
CA LYS A 160 -47.23 -41.96 -16.68
C LYS A 160 -48.68 -42.37 -16.88
N ASP A 161 -48.93 -43.63 -17.21
CA ASP A 161 -50.27 -44.11 -17.60
C ASP A 161 -51.14 -44.53 -16.42
N THR A 162 -50.54 -45.17 -15.42
CA THR A 162 -51.26 -45.78 -14.27
C THR A 162 -50.92 -45.17 -12.92
N CYS A 163 -50.00 -44.25 -12.88
CA CYS A 163 -49.48 -43.64 -11.68
C CYS A 163 -49.02 -44.66 -10.58
N VAL A 164 -48.52 -45.81 -11.01
CA VAL A 164 -47.91 -46.81 -10.13
C VAL A 164 -46.60 -46.27 -9.64
N VAL A 165 -46.36 -46.34 -8.32
CA VAL A 165 -45.12 -45.86 -7.73
C VAL A 165 -43.97 -46.80 -8.07
N LEU A 166 -42.97 -46.27 -8.75
CA LEU A 166 -41.75 -46.97 -9.13
C LEU A 166 -40.64 -46.77 -8.10
N TYR A 167 -40.61 -45.60 -7.48
CA TYR A 167 -39.61 -45.22 -6.50
C TYR A 167 -40.10 -44.02 -5.65
N ALA A 168 -39.74 -43.99 -4.41
CA ALA A 168 -39.84 -42.80 -3.54
C ALA A 168 -38.66 -42.86 -2.58
N ASN A 169 -37.95 -41.74 -2.46
CA ASN A 169 -36.82 -41.67 -1.53
C ASN A 169 -37.29 -41.43 -0.08
N LYS A 170 -36.40 -41.64 0.88
CA LYS A 170 -36.70 -41.50 2.31
C LYS A 170 -37.23 -40.08 2.63
N ARG A 171 -36.70 -39.04 2.01
CA ARG A 171 -37.11 -37.64 2.22
C ARG A 171 -38.59 -37.42 1.75
N TYR A 172 -38.95 -37.99 0.62
CA TYR A 172 -40.34 -37.93 0.14
C TYR A 172 -41.31 -38.55 1.15
N MET A 173 -40.93 -39.74 1.70
CA MET A 173 -41.74 -40.46 2.66
C MET A 173 -41.83 -39.77 4.02
N GLU A 174 -40.82 -38.93 4.39
CA GLU A 174 -40.85 -38.08 5.56
C GLU A 174 -41.82 -36.91 5.41
N ILE A 175 -41.86 -36.25 4.24
CA ILE A 175 -42.72 -35.11 3.94
C ILE A 175 -44.18 -35.56 3.69
N ILE A 176 -44.32 -36.63 2.94
CA ILE A 176 -45.62 -37.23 2.59
C ILE A 176 -45.57 -38.70 3.07
N PRO A 177 -45.91 -38.96 4.37
CA PRO A 177 -45.83 -40.31 4.93
C PRO A 177 -46.79 -41.29 4.22
N PRO A 178 -46.29 -42.46 3.81
CA PRO A 178 -47.13 -43.46 3.18
C PRO A 178 -48.07 -44.08 4.24
N ARG A 179 -49.28 -44.43 3.82
CA ARG A 179 -50.30 -45.06 4.71
C ARG A 179 -50.12 -46.57 4.86
N ARG A 180 -49.25 -47.16 4.03
CA ARG A 180 -48.98 -48.64 4.04
C ARG A 180 -47.48 -48.83 3.83
N ASP A 181 -46.98 -49.99 4.22
CA ASP A 181 -45.59 -50.35 3.90
C ASP A 181 -45.39 -50.34 2.37
N PHE A 182 -44.18 -49.88 1.98
CA PHE A 182 -43.82 -49.69 0.57
C PHE A 182 -43.73 -51.07 -0.11
N ASP A 183 -44.70 -51.41 -0.98
CA ASP A 183 -44.66 -52.57 -1.82
C ASP A 183 -44.80 -52.20 -3.31
N SER A 184 -43.90 -52.67 -4.16
CA SER A 184 -43.84 -52.34 -5.57
C SER A 184 -45.06 -52.81 -6.29
N GLY A 185 -45.80 -51.90 -6.93
CA GLY A 185 -46.96 -52.21 -7.76
C GLY A 185 -48.27 -51.59 -7.34
N LEU A 186 -48.29 -50.85 -6.23
CA LEU A 186 -49.45 -50.06 -5.84
C LEU A 186 -49.43 -48.70 -6.51
N THR A 187 -50.59 -48.11 -6.66
CA THR A 187 -50.71 -46.76 -7.29
C THR A 187 -50.39 -45.67 -6.29
N TYR A 188 -50.08 -44.46 -6.79
CA TYR A 188 -49.72 -43.29 -5.98
C TYR A 188 -50.78 -42.97 -4.92
N TRP A 189 -52.06 -43.07 -5.20
CA TRP A 189 -53.16 -42.92 -4.24
C TRP A 189 -53.26 -44.04 -3.22
N ASP A 190 -52.93 -45.29 -3.54
CA ASP A 190 -52.91 -46.36 -2.57
C ASP A 190 -51.94 -46.13 -1.43
N TYR A 191 -50.84 -45.41 -1.72
CA TYR A 191 -49.84 -45.05 -0.72
C TYR A 191 -50.18 -43.79 0.03
N PHE A 192 -50.61 -42.70 -0.68
CA PHE A 192 -50.63 -41.38 -0.13
C PHE A 192 -52.03 -40.79 0.10
N TYR A 193 -53.11 -41.39 -0.43
CA TYR A 193 -54.50 -40.87 -0.32
C TYR A 193 -55.45 -41.91 0.25
N LYS A 194 -56.53 -41.41 0.94
CA LYS A 194 -57.63 -42.29 1.49
C LYS A 194 -58.50 -42.84 0.40
N GLU A 195 -58.78 -42.11 -0.64
CA GLU A 195 -59.68 -42.47 -1.74
C GLU A 195 -58.96 -42.24 -3.08
N PRO A 196 -59.24 -43.05 -4.10
CA PRO A 196 -58.66 -42.87 -5.41
C PRO A 196 -59.10 -41.55 -6.00
N HIS A 197 -58.16 -40.69 -6.37
CA HIS A 197 -58.41 -39.46 -7.11
C HIS A 197 -58.14 -39.71 -8.61
N PRO A 198 -59.17 -39.95 -9.42
CA PRO A 198 -59.00 -40.25 -10.86
C PRO A 198 -58.35 -39.08 -11.61
N GLU A 199 -58.43 -37.88 -11.07
CA GLU A 199 -57.89 -36.67 -11.71
C GLU A 199 -56.39 -36.50 -11.50
N ILE A 200 -55.67 -37.27 -10.64
CA ILE A 200 -54.30 -37.04 -10.31
C ILE A 200 -53.36 -37.23 -11.50
N ARG A 201 -53.69 -38.14 -12.40
CA ARG A 201 -52.94 -38.36 -13.66
C ARG A 201 -53.00 -37.09 -14.53
N ASP A 202 -54.19 -36.57 -14.68
CA ASP A 202 -54.41 -35.37 -15.51
C ASP A 202 -53.80 -34.15 -14.84
N TYR A 203 -53.83 -34.07 -13.51
CA TYR A 203 -53.17 -33.04 -12.72
C TYR A 203 -51.63 -33.12 -12.85
N LEU A 204 -50.98 -34.28 -12.75
CA LEU A 204 -49.58 -34.45 -12.99
C LEU A 204 -49.16 -34.12 -14.41
N ALA A 205 -50.00 -34.50 -15.37
CA ALA A 205 -49.79 -34.17 -16.79
C ALA A 205 -49.90 -32.66 -17.05
N GLU A 206 -50.83 -31.99 -16.34
CA GLU A 206 -50.97 -30.52 -16.41
C GLU A 206 -49.79 -29.79 -15.77
N LEU A 207 -49.22 -30.31 -14.68
CA LEU A 207 -48.07 -29.74 -13.99
C LEU A 207 -46.74 -29.99 -14.76
N CYS A 208 -46.71 -31.00 -15.59
CA CYS A 208 -45.50 -31.39 -16.29
C CYS A 208 -44.96 -30.27 -17.18
N GLY A 209 -43.72 -29.83 -16.89
CA GLY A 209 -43.04 -28.79 -17.65
C GLY A 209 -43.45 -27.33 -17.29
N LYS A 210 -44.35 -27.12 -16.34
CA LYS A 210 -44.76 -25.75 -15.91
C LYS A 210 -43.83 -25.11 -14.86
N GLY A 211 -42.75 -25.79 -14.43
CA GLY A 211 -41.86 -25.34 -13.38
C GLY A 211 -42.47 -25.57 -11.98
N ASP A 212 -42.16 -24.69 -11.03
CA ASP A 212 -42.57 -24.80 -9.63
C ASP A 212 -44.04 -24.41 -9.46
N GLN A 213 -44.84 -25.35 -8.95
CA GLN A 213 -46.25 -25.12 -8.71
C GLN A 213 -46.61 -25.32 -7.23
N LEU A 214 -47.37 -24.41 -6.67
CA LEU A 214 -47.88 -24.50 -5.28
C LEU A 214 -49.02 -25.53 -5.23
N ALA A 215 -48.88 -26.50 -4.30
CA ALA A 215 -49.91 -27.42 -3.99
C ALA A 215 -50.09 -27.52 -2.46
N GLU A 216 -51.35 -27.61 -1.99
CA GLU A 216 -51.63 -27.86 -0.58
C GLU A 216 -51.83 -29.39 -0.37
N THR A 217 -51.16 -29.93 0.65
CA THR A 217 -51.41 -31.33 1.05
C THR A 217 -52.69 -31.42 1.85
N VAL A 218 -53.50 -32.38 1.48
CA VAL A 218 -54.86 -32.60 2.07
C VAL A 218 -54.81 -32.95 3.59
N GLU A 219 -53.66 -33.37 4.12
CA GLU A 219 -53.60 -33.86 5.50
C GLU A 219 -52.84 -32.97 6.54
N ASN A 220 -51.92 -32.10 6.09
CA ASN A 220 -51.10 -31.30 7.04
C ASN A 220 -51.15 -29.80 6.82
N SER A 221 -51.93 -29.25 5.91
CA SER A 221 -52.07 -27.82 5.62
C SER A 221 -50.74 -27.07 5.41
N LYS A 222 -49.68 -27.80 5.08
CA LYS A 222 -48.37 -27.21 4.75
C LYS A 222 -48.34 -26.98 3.24
N PRO A 223 -48.08 -25.74 2.82
CA PRO A 223 -47.90 -25.48 1.40
C PRO A 223 -46.65 -26.18 0.90
N LEU A 224 -46.78 -26.95 -0.14
CA LEU A 224 -45.70 -27.70 -0.81
C LEU A 224 -45.55 -27.15 -2.22
N VAL A 225 -44.30 -27.12 -2.70
CA VAL A 225 -44.02 -26.86 -4.12
C VAL A 225 -43.78 -28.17 -4.81
N LEU A 226 -44.51 -28.39 -5.88
CA LEU A 226 -44.40 -29.56 -6.72
C LEU A 226 -43.73 -29.20 -8.04
N ARG A 227 -42.76 -30.01 -8.42
CA ARG A 227 -42.10 -29.94 -9.72
C ARG A 227 -42.24 -31.30 -10.41
N VAL A 228 -42.96 -31.37 -11.53
CA VAL A 228 -43.19 -32.59 -12.23
C VAL A 228 -42.46 -32.57 -13.57
N ARG A 229 -41.68 -33.64 -13.82
CA ARG A 229 -40.99 -33.82 -15.10
C ARG A 229 -41.26 -35.22 -15.67
N GLU A 230 -41.41 -35.30 -17.00
CA GLU A 230 -41.53 -36.57 -17.72
C GLU A 230 -40.13 -37.13 -17.98
N VAL A 231 -39.93 -38.41 -17.66
CA VAL A 231 -38.66 -39.13 -17.86
C VAL A 231 -38.95 -40.56 -18.39
N GLU A 232 -37.96 -41.12 -19.04
CA GLU A 232 -37.96 -42.57 -19.30
C GLU A 232 -37.24 -43.28 -18.16
N TRP A 233 -37.99 -44.06 -17.39
CA TRP A 233 -37.48 -44.80 -16.23
C TRP A 233 -37.50 -46.30 -16.53
N SER A 234 -36.32 -46.92 -16.73
CA SER A 234 -36.19 -48.35 -17.09
C SER A 234 -37.04 -48.79 -18.28
N GLY A 235 -37.13 -47.96 -19.32
CA GLY A 235 -37.91 -48.22 -20.52
C GLY A 235 -39.41 -47.96 -20.40
N ILE A 236 -39.86 -47.36 -19.31
CA ILE A 236 -41.26 -46.98 -19.07
C ILE A 236 -41.32 -45.45 -18.93
N MET A 237 -42.29 -44.81 -19.58
CA MET A 237 -42.55 -43.39 -19.42
C MET A 237 -43.10 -43.12 -18.00
N ALA A 238 -42.47 -42.24 -17.28
CA ALA A 238 -42.77 -41.94 -15.90
C ALA A 238 -42.74 -40.43 -15.61
N TYR A 239 -43.42 -40.02 -14.53
CA TYR A 239 -43.27 -38.71 -13.96
C TYR A 239 -42.35 -38.78 -12.77
N VAL A 240 -41.38 -37.90 -12.71
CA VAL A 240 -40.58 -37.58 -11.50
C VAL A 240 -41.25 -36.42 -10.82
N ILE A 241 -41.69 -36.61 -9.59
CA ILE A 241 -42.35 -35.62 -8.74
C ILE A 241 -41.32 -35.24 -7.66
N CYS A 242 -40.83 -34.02 -7.74
CA CYS A 242 -40.03 -33.43 -6.67
C CYS A 242 -40.94 -32.57 -5.80
N VAL A 243 -40.84 -32.76 -4.51
CA VAL A 243 -41.66 -32.08 -3.51
C VAL A 243 -40.71 -31.34 -2.54
N GLU A 244 -40.95 -30.07 -2.34
CA GLU A 244 -40.20 -29.25 -1.37
C GLU A 244 -41.15 -28.49 -0.46
N GLU A 245 -40.79 -28.43 0.83
CA GLU A 245 -41.52 -27.55 1.75
C GLU A 245 -41.28 -26.09 1.36
N GLN A 246 -42.31 -25.27 1.27
CA GLN A 246 -42.25 -23.87 0.87
C GLN A 246 -41.22 -23.07 1.70
N SER A 247 -41.10 -23.40 2.99
CA SER A 247 -40.13 -22.78 3.88
C SER A 247 -38.67 -23.04 3.47
N ARG A 248 -38.39 -24.16 2.81
CA ARG A 248 -37.02 -24.53 2.41
C ARG A 248 -36.63 -23.92 1.06
N ILE A 249 -37.58 -23.76 0.14
CA ILE A 249 -37.32 -23.18 -1.19
C ILE A 249 -37.09 -21.66 -1.10
N TYR A 250 -37.77 -20.97 -0.18
CA TYR A 250 -37.81 -19.52 -0.11
C TYR A 250 -37.00 -18.91 1.02
N ARG A 251 -36.32 -19.75 1.83
CA ARG A 251 -35.46 -19.26 2.92
C ARG A 251 -34.01 -19.70 2.74
N ASP A 252 -33.09 -18.82 3.16
CA ASP A 252 -31.70 -19.16 3.32
C ASP A 252 -31.50 -20.11 4.51
N GLU A 253 -30.78 -21.20 4.30
CA GLU A 253 -30.61 -22.27 5.32
C GLU A 253 -29.87 -21.80 6.57
N LEU A 254 -28.94 -20.86 6.43
CA LEU A 254 -28.15 -20.37 7.54
C LEU A 254 -28.91 -19.28 8.32
N THR A 255 -29.33 -18.22 7.67
CA THR A 255 -29.88 -17.02 8.34
C THR A 255 -31.39 -17.07 8.53
N HIS A 256 -32.08 -18.03 7.91
CA HIS A 256 -33.54 -18.13 7.85
C HIS A 256 -34.24 -16.87 7.30
N LEU A 257 -33.50 -15.94 6.70
CA LEU A 257 -34.04 -14.85 5.91
C LEU A 257 -34.67 -15.41 4.61
N SER A 258 -35.43 -14.61 3.94
CA SER A 258 -35.82 -14.90 2.58
C SER A 258 -34.59 -15.08 1.69
N ASN A 259 -34.66 -15.99 0.72
CA ASN A 259 -33.64 -16.11 -0.32
C ASN A 259 -34.00 -15.26 -1.54
N GLN A 260 -33.14 -15.24 -2.55
CA GLN A 260 -33.36 -14.48 -3.78
C GLN A 260 -34.67 -14.88 -4.49
N THR A 261 -34.98 -16.19 -4.56
CA THR A 261 -36.21 -16.67 -5.22
C THR A 261 -37.46 -16.09 -4.59
N TYR A 262 -37.52 -16.00 -3.27
CA TYR A 262 -38.64 -15.37 -2.59
C TYR A 262 -38.65 -13.86 -2.77
N PHE A 263 -37.47 -13.25 -2.78
CA PHE A 263 -37.36 -11.80 -2.99
C PHE A 263 -37.96 -11.40 -4.33
N ASP A 264 -37.62 -12.10 -5.41
CA ASP A 264 -38.12 -11.84 -6.77
C ASP A 264 -39.66 -11.95 -6.84
N LEU A 265 -40.26 -12.85 -6.06
CA LEU A 265 -41.71 -13.03 -6.00
C LEU A 265 -42.41 -11.98 -5.14
N ALA A 266 -41.80 -11.55 -4.04
CA ALA A 266 -42.44 -10.72 -3.02
C ALA A 266 -42.11 -9.22 -3.13
N ALA A 267 -41.10 -8.87 -3.95
CA ALA A 267 -40.62 -7.49 -4.04
C ALA A 267 -41.68 -6.51 -4.57
N GLU A 268 -42.45 -6.90 -5.59
CA GLU A 268 -43.51 -6.03 -6.12
C GLU A 268 -44.61 -5.77 -5.09
N ASP A 269 -44.97 -6.77 -4.30
CA ASP A 269 -45.96 -6.63 -3.24
C ASP A 269 -45.41 -5.75 -2.10
N ALA A 270 -44.13 -5.90 -1.75
CA ALA A 270 -43.46 -5.05 -0.76
C ALA A 270 -43.41 -3.58 -1.20
N ILE A 271 -43.04 -3.32 -2.46
CA ILE A 271 -43.04 -1.99 -3.06
C ILE A 271 -44.45 -1.40 -3.06
N THR A 272 -45.45 -2.18 -3.48
CA THR A 272 -46.86 -1.74 -3.52
C THR A 272 -47.36 -1.40 -2.12
N ARG A 273 -47.05 -2.20 -1.11
CA ARG A 273 -47.39 -1.92 0.29
C ARG A 273 -46.79 -0.58 0.74
N ILE A 274 -45.47 -0.38 0.59
CA ILE A 274 -44.78 0.84 1.01
C ILE A 274 -45.36 2.07 0.31
N THR A 275 -45.55 1.99 -0.99
CA THR A 275 -46.05 3.10 -1.80
C THR A 275 -47.52 3.43 -1.52
N SER A 276 -48.36 2.41 -1.20
CA SER A 276 -49.79 2.64 -0.81
C SER A 276 -49.93 3.38 0.52
N GLU A 277 -48.88 3.28 1.39
CA GLU A 277 -48.80 4.07 2.63
C GLU A 277 -48.32 5.52 2.40
N GLY A 278 -48.03 5.89 1.15
CA GLY A 278 -47.53 7.21 0.77
C GLY A 278 -46.02 7.41 1.06
N ARG A 279 -45.32 6.33 1.26
CA ARG A 279 -43.87 6.30 1.53
C ARG A 279 -43.09 5.99 0.26
N ALA A 280 -41.89 6.54 0.09
CA ALA A 280 -41.00 6.18 -0.99
C ALA A 280 -40.30 4.86 -0.68
N ALA A 281 -40.17 3.97 -1.68
CA ALA A 281 -39.50 2.71 -1.56
C ALA A 281 -38.08 2.77 -2.14
N VAL A 282 -37.14 2.07 -1.51
CA VAL A 282 -35.76 1.92 -1.96
C VAL A 282 -35.32 0.44 -1.92
N CYS A 283 -34.45 0.08 -2.83
CA CYS A 283 -33.70 -1.17 -2.78
C CYS A 283 -32.30 -0.91 -2.23
N LEU A 284 -31.90 -1.68 -1.23
CA LEU A 284 -30.55 -1.66 -0.67
C LEU A 284 -29.88 -2.99 -0.93
N PHE A 285 -28.65 -2.93 -1.44
CA PHE A 285 -27.79 -4.10 -1.63
C PHE A 285 -26.59 -3.98 -0.70
N TYR A 286 -26.53 -4.85 0.29
CA TYR A 286 -25.46 -4.94 1.29
C TYR A 286 -24.44 -5.99 0.90
N ASP A 287 -23.16 -5.62 0.86
CA ASP A 287 -22.04 -6.49 0.57
C ASP A 287 -21.05 -6.43 1.76
N ILE A 288 -20.73 -7.59 2.34
CA ILE A 288 -19.79 -7.67 3.46
C ILE A 288 -18.38 -7.85 2.91
N VAL A 289 -17.60 -6.78 2.97
CA VAL A 289 -16.21 -6.81 2.54
C VAL A 289 -15.32 -7.40 3.64
N GLY A 290 -14.41 -8.32 3.26
CA GLY A 290 -13.46 -8.93 4.18
C GLY A 290 -13.81 -10.34 4.68
N MET A 291 -14.99 -10.90 4.34
CA MET A 291 -15.44 -12.23 4.79
C MET A 291 -14.44 -13.36 4.52
N ARG A 292 -13.79 -13.35 3.36
CA ARG A 292 -12.77 -14.36 3.02
C ARG A 292 -11.58 -14.35 3.97
N LEU A 293 -11.10 -13.16 4.35
CA LEU A 293 -10.00 -12.99 5.29
C LEU A 293 -10.43 -13.37 6.70
N TYR A 294 -11.63 -12.95 7.09
CA TYR A 294 -12.24 -13.32 8.38
C TYR A 294 -12.34 -14.83 8.56
N ASN A 295 -12.86 -15.54 7.55
CA ASN A 295 -12.97 -17.00 7.54
C ASN A 295 -11.60 -17.69 7.60
N LYS A 296 -10.59 -17.13 6.94
CA LYS A 296 -9.21 -17.65 6.99
C LYS A 296 -8.60 -17.52 8.39
N GLN A 297 -8.92 -16.45 9.10
CA GLN A 297 -8.38 -16.17 10.45
C GLN A 297 -9.15 -16.89 11.57
N ASN A 298 -10.50 -16.97 11.47
CA ASN A 298 -11.38 -17.39 12.54
C ASN A 298 -12.11 -18.71 12.26
N GLY A 299 -12.02 -19.25 11.06
CA GLY A 299 -12.72 -20.46 10.60
C GLY A 299 -14.13 -20.19 10.06
N PHE A 300 -14.65 -21.13 9.24
CA PHE A 300 -15.97 -21.00 8.59
C PHE A 300 -17.12 -20.89 9.59
N SER A 301 -17.09 -21.65 10.68
CA SER A 301 -18.15 -21.58 11.73
C SER A 301 -18.26 -20.20 12.39
N ALA A 302 -17.15 -19.45 12.51
CA ALA A 302 -17.17 -18.08 12.99
C ALA A 302 -17.78 -17.13 11.94
N GLY A 303 -17.50 -17.37 10.66
CA GLY A 303 -18.13 -16.63 9.56
C GLY A 303 -19.65 -16.85 9.51
N ASP A 304 -20.11 -18.08 9.70
CA ASP A 304 -21.54 -18.41 9.75
C ASP A 304 -22.21 -17.69 10.94
N ALA A 305 -21.57 -17.69 12.11
CA ALA A 305 -22.06 -16.96 13.29
C ALA A 305 -22.12 -15.44 13.06
N LEU A 306 -21.15 -14.88 12.35
CA LEU A 306 -21.15 -13.47 11.95
C LEU A 306 -22.33 -13.16 11.02
N LEU A 307 -22.56 -13.98 9.99
CA LEU A 307 -23.69 -13.80 9.05
C LEU A 307 -25.05 -13.88 9.76
N LEU A 308 -25.19 -14.77 10.75
CA LEU A 308 -26.37 -14.84 11.61
C LEU A 308 -26.54 -13.53 12.39
N SER A 309 -25.50 -13.02 13.03
CA SER A 309 -25.57 -11.78 13.79
C SER A 309 -25.91 -10.59 12.89
N VAL A 310 -25.30 -10.52 11.71
CA VAL A 310 -25.62 -9.50 10.69
C VAL A 310 -27.10 -9.56 10.30
N SER A 311 -27.65 -10.75 10.13
CA SER A 311 -29.06 -10.90 9.76
C SER A 311 -30.02 -10.34 10.84
N GLU A 312 -29.65 -10.47 12.12
CA GLU A 312 -30.44 -9.90 13.22
C GLU A 312 -30.30 -8.38 13.28
N VAL A 313 -29.10 -7.83 13.09
CA VAL A 313 -28.89 -6.37 13.00
C VAL A 313 -29.72 -5.75 11.86
N LEU A 314 -29.76 -6.40 10.69
CA LEU A 314 -30.58 -5.94 9.58
C LEU A 314 -32.09 -5.98 9.90
N LYS A 315 -32.58 -7.03 10.58
CA LYS A 315 -33.99 -7.12 11.01
C LYS A 315 -34.35 -6.02 12.00
N GLU A 316 -33.47 -5.71 12.94
CA GLU A 316 -33.68 -4.65 13.92
C GLU A 316 -33.69 -3.26 13.28
N ALA A 317 -32.76 -3.00 12.36
CA ALA A 317 -32.64 -1.71 11.68
C ALA A 317 -33.77 -1.48 10.65
N TYR A 318 -34.30 -2.55 10.05
CA TYR A 318 -35.30 -2.48 8.98
C TYR A 318 -36.55 -3.35 9.26
N PRO A 319 -37.33 -3.06 10.31
CA PRO A 319 -38.45 -3.92 10.73
C PRO A 319 -39.57 -4.03 9.69
N ASP A 320 -39.74 -3.04 8.83
CA ASP A 320 -40.79 -2.97 7.79
C ASP A 320 -40.30 -3.46 6.41
N ALA A 321 -39.03 -3.88 6.29
CA ALA A 321 -38.45 -4.23 5.02
C ALA A 321 -38.66 -5.70 4.64
N LEU A 322 -38.69 -5.98 3.35
CA LEU A 322 -38.40 -7.31 2.80
C LEU A 322 -36.91 -7.47 2.82
N ILE A 323 -36.40 -8.42 3.64
CA ILE A 323 -34.98 -8.69 3.78
C ILE A 323 -34.69 -10.08 3.25
N SER A 324 -33.70 -10.18 2.34
CA SER A 324 -33.29 -11.44 1.75
C SER A 324 -31.77 -11.55 1.70
N ARG A 325 -31.28 -12.78 1.88
CA ARG A 325 -29.90 -13.13 1.60
C ARG A 325 -29.84 -13.75 0.20
N PHE A 326 -29.02 -13.15 -0.68
CA PHE A 326 -28.94 -13.60 -2.07
C PHE A 326 -27.94 -14.73 -2.23
N ASP A 327 -26.71 -14.51 -1.76
CA ASP A 327 -25.64 -15.48 -1.75
C ASP A 327 -24.61 -15.14 -0.66
N ASN A 328 -23.65 -15.97 -0.43
CA ASN A 328 -22.54 -15.88 0.52
C ASN A 328 -22.58 -14.73 1.54
N ASP A 329 -22.23 -13.52 1.13
CA ASP A 329 -22.04 -12.31 1.92
C ASP A 329 -22.91 -11.13 1.43
N HIS A 330 -23.92 -11.39 0.58
CA HIS A 330 -24.79 -10.37 0.02
C HIS A 330 -26.21 -10.44 0.60
N PHE A 331 -26.75 -9.27 1.00
CA PHE A 331 -28.13 -9.11 1.44
C PHE A 331 -28.81 -8.05 0.59
N CYS A 332 -30.06 -8.32 0.21
CA CYS A 332 -30.88 -7.37 -0.55
C CYS A 332 -32.17 -7.04 0.19
N LEU A 333 -32.53 -5.78 0.23
CA LEU A 333 -33.68 -5.29 0.99
C LEU A 333 -34.55 -4.37 0.12
N ILE A 334 -35.88 -4.49 0.27
CA ILE A 334 -36.83 -3.44 -0.13
C ILE A 334 -37.32 -2.77 1.14
N SER A 335 -37.07 -1.48 1.29
CA SER A 335 -37.36 -0.71 2.51
C SER A 335 -37.94 0.65 2.17
N PRO A 336 -38.71 1.26 3.10
CA PRO A 336 -39.01 2.69 3.02
C PRO A 336 -37.71 3.53 3.09
N GLU A 337 -37.69 4.68 2.37
CA GLU A 337 -36.53 5.58 2.29
C GLU A 337 -36.28 6.36 3.59
N GLU A 338 -37.18 6.35 4.54
CA GLU A 338 -37.10 7.13 5.76
C GLU A 338 -35.92 6.74 6.64
N GLU A 339 -35.22 7.75 7.18
CA GLU A 339 -34.04 7.57 8.07
C GLU A 339 -32.97 6.70 7.48
N LEU A 340 -32.86 6.65 6.16
CA LEU A 340 -32.00 5.73 5.43
C LEU A 340 -30.53 5.84 5.84
N ARG A 341 -30.03 7.08 5.92
CA ARG A 341 -28.65 7.35 6.30
C ARG A 341 -28.34 6.87 7.71
N GLU A 342 -29.22 7.19 8.65
CA GLU A 342 -29.07 6.83 10.06
C GLU A 342 -29.09 5.30 10.25
N LYS A 343 -29.96 4.61 9.50
CA LYS A 343 -30.04 3.14 9.52
C LYS A 343 -28.81 2.49 8.93
N VAL A 344 -28.28 2.98 7.80
CA VAL A 344 -27.05 2.44 7.20
C VAL A 344 -25.84 2.65 8.13
N GLU A 345 -25.66 3.87 8.67
CA GLU A 345 -24.59 4.19 9.61
C GLU A 345 -24.70 3.36 10.92
N HIS A 346 -25.94 3.07 11.38
CA HIS A 346 -26.16 2.20 12.53
C HIS A 346 -25.74 0.76 12.26
N VAL A 347 -26.16 0.19 11.13
CA VAL A 347 -25.80 -1.18 10.73
C VAL A 347 -24.28 -1.32 10.58
N GLU A 348 -23.63 -0.36 9.93
CA GLU A 348 -22.17 -0.34 9.78
C GLU A 348 -21.46 -0.39 11.14
N LYS A 349 -21.89 0.46 12.08
CA LYS A 349 -21.31 0.54 13.42
C LYS A 349 -21.46 -0.77 14.20
N GLU A 350 -22.65 -1.38 14.18
CA GLU A 350 -22.90 -2.64 14.88
C GLU A 350 -22.07 -3.78 14.27
N VAL A 351 -21.94 -3.84 12.95
CA VAL A 351 -21.16 -4.90 12.29
C VAL A 351 -19.66 -4.73 12.50
N LEU A 352 -19.13 -3.51 12.53
CA LEU A 352 -17.75 -3.24 12.94
C LEU A 352 -17.46 -3.78 14.35
N LEU A 353 -18.42 -3.66 15.28
CA LEU A 353 -18.30 -4.21 16.64
C LEU A 353 -18.30 -5.75 16.63
N LEU A 354 -19.13 -6.38 15.80
CA LEU A 354 -19.19 -7.83 15.65
C LEU A 354 -17.91 -8.45 15.09
N GLY A 355 -17.19 -7.71 14.26
CA GLY A 355 -15.93 -8.15 13.64
C GLY A 355 -14.78 -8.41 14.62
N GLY A 356 -14.89 -7.99 15.89
CA GLY A 356 -13.93 -8.33 16.96
C GLY A 356 -12.49 -7.85 16.71
N GLY A 357 -12.30 -6.75 15.95
CA GLY A 357 -10.99 -6.22 15.56
C GLY A 357 -10.49 -6.72 14.19
N SER A 358 -11.22 -7.58 13.51
CA SER A 358 -11.00 -7.90 12.10
C SER A 358 -11.63 -6.80 11.22
N LYS A 359 -10.98 -6.43 10.11
CA LYS A 359 -11.54 -5.46 9.14
C LYS A 359 -12.71 -6.10 8.38
N ILE A 360 -13.90 -6.03 8.96
CA ILE A 360 -15.18 -6.34 8.31
C ILE A 360 -15.87 -5.01 8.08
N GLU A 361 -16.22 -4.72 6.84
CA GLU A 361 -16.89 -3.49 6.43
C GLU A 361 -18.11 -3.81 5.60
N PHE A 362 -19.15 -2.97 5.65
CA PHE A 362 -20.24 -3.00 4.70
C PHE A 362 -20.03 -2.00 3.57
N LYS A 363 -20.40 -2.41 2.36
CA LYS A 363 -20.60 -1.50 1.23
C LYS A 363 -22.04 -1.64 0.78
N VAL A 364 -22.77 -0.53 0.80
CA VAL A 364 -24.21 -0.51 0.55
C VAL A 364 -24.51 0.27 -0.70
N GLY A 365 -25.09 -0.40 -1.68
CA GLY A 365 -25.66 0.28 -2.83
C GLY A 365 -27.16 0.50 -2.66
N ILE A 366 -27.66 1.64 -3.07
CA ILE A 366 -29.05 2.06 -2.90
C ILE A 366 -29.63 2.48 -4.24
N SER A 367 -30.74 1.90 -4.63
CA SER A 367 -31.53 2.34 -5.78
C SER A 367 -32.89 2.81 -5.35
N ARG A 368 -33.28 4.04 -5.75
CA ARG A 368 -34.60 4.58 -5.52
C ARG A 368 -35.60 3.99 -6.48
N ILE A 369 -36.75 3.53 -5.97
CA ILE A 369 -37.78 2.89 -6.77
C ILE A 369 -38.80 3.92 -7.20
N ASP A 370 -38.88 4.15 -8.51
CA ASP A 370 -39.91 5.03 -9.09
C ASP A 370 -40.96 4.18 -9.81
N PRO A 371 -42.16 4.01 -9.24
CA PRO A 371 -43.23 3.22 -9.87
C PRO A 371 -43.66 3.72 -11.27
N GLY A 372 -43.33 4.99 -11.59
CA GLY A 372 -43.65 5.60 -12.88
C GLY A 372 -42.67 5.21 -14.01
N LYS A 373 -41.48 4.69 -13.68
CA LYS A 373 -40.43 4.33 -14.67
C LYS A 373 -40.58 2.93 -15.24
N GLY A 374 -41.43 2.04 -14.68
CA GLY A 374 -41.66 0.70 -15.17
C GLY A 374 -40.42 -0.19 -15.09
N GLN A 375 -39.52 0.02 -14.15
CA GLN A 375 -38.30 -0.76 -13.92
C GLN A 375 -38.65 -2.14 -13.38
N THR A 376 -37.95 -3.15 -13.84
CA THR A 376 -38.06 -4.51 -13.30
C THR A 376 -37.32 -4.63 -11.96
N ILE A 377 -37.69 -5.59 -11.11
CA ILE A 377 -37.02 -5.88 -9.84
C ILE A 377 -35.53 -6.18 -10.08
N SER A 378 -35.22 -6.94 -11.13
CA SER A 378 -33.82 -7.25 -11.48
C SER A 378 -33.01 -5.98 -11.80
N GLU A 379 -33.57 -5.05 -12.57
CA GLU A 379 -32.89 -3.78 -12.87
C GLU A 379 -32.64 -2.94 -11.61
N ILE A 380 -33.61 -2.90 -10.71
CA ILE A 380 -33.50 -2.16 -9.43
C ILE A 380 -32.38 -2.76 -8.55
N CYS A 381 -32.36 -4.10 -8.44
CA CYS A 381 -31.31 -4.81 -7.69
C CYS A 381 -29.94 -4.63 -8.32
N ASP A 382 -29.84 -4.70 -9.64
CA ASP A 382 -28.58 -4.47 -10.36
C ASP A 382 -28.08 -3.04 -10.20
N GLN A 383 -28.95 -2.05 -10.23
CA GLN A 383 -28.59 -0.66 -9.94
C GLN A 383 -28.03 -0.50 -8.52
N ALA A 384 -28.72 -1.06 -7.53
CA ALA A 384 -28.24 -1.04 -6.16
C ALA A 384 -26.88 -1.75 -6.03
N ARG A 385 -26.73 -2.94 -6.63
CA ARG A 385 -25.47 -3.69 -6.62
C ARG A 385 -24.30 -2.90 -7.24
N ILE A 386 -24.51 -2.32 -8.44
CA ILE A 386 -23.51 -1.51 -9.13
C ILE A 386 -23.07 -0.31 -8.29
N ALA A 387 -24.02 0.39 -7.64
CA ALA A 387 -23.70 1.49 -6.75
C ALA A 387 -22.84 1.04 -5.55
N GLY A 388 -23.14 -0.12 -4.95
CA GLY A 388 -22.35 -0.69 -3.87
C GLY A 388 -20.95 -1.12 -4.31
N GLU A 389 -20.85 -1.77 -5.48
CA GLU A 389 -19.57 -2.20 -6.05
C GLU A 389 -18.64 -1.03 -6.35
N SER A 390 -19.17 0.13 -6.76
CA SER A 390 -18.37 1.32 -7.09
C SER A 390 -17.58 1.90 -5.91
N ILE A 391 -17.99 1.60 -4.68
CA ILE A 391 -17.35 2.10 -3.46
C ILE A 391 -16.55 1.04 -2.69
N LYS A 392 -16.38 -0.18 -3.24
CA LYS A 392 -15.65 -1.28 -2.55
C LYS A 392 -14.22 -0.92 -2.21
N SER A 393 -13.57 -0.11 -3.03
CA SER A 393 -12.19 0.34 -2.82
C SER A 393 -12.06 1.64 -2.03
N ASP A 394 -13.17 2.31 -1.72
CA ASP A 394 -13.20 3.57 -0.97
C ASP A 394 -13.48 3.29 0.52
N PRO A 395 -12.47 3.40 1.42
CA PRO A 395 -12.65 3.10 2.85
C PRO A 395 -13.52 4.13 3.57
N ASP A 396 -13.68 5.33 3.01
CA ASP A 396 -14.38 6.43 3.67
C ASP A 396 -15.89 6.44 3.35
N LYS A 397 -16.32 5.67 2.35
CA LYS A 397 -17.71 5.56 1.94
C LYS A 397 -18.32 4.22 2.31
N CYS A 398 -19.38 4.24 3.10
CA CYS A 398 -20.16 3.05 3.44
C CYS A 398 -21.35 2.80 2.50
N TYR A 399 -21.87 3.84 1.83
CA TYR A 399 -22.96 3.68 0.88
C TYR A 399 -22.86 4.59 -0.35
N CYS A 400 -23.50 4.17 -1.45
CA CYS A 400 -23.67 4.94 -2.68
C CYS A 400 -25.10 4.82 -3.19
N ILE A 401 -25.65 5.93 -3.70
CA ILE A 401 -27.01 5.96 -4.27
C ILE A 401 -26.90 5.96 -5.79
N TYR A 402 -27.62 5.04 -6.44
CA TYR A 402 -27.79 5.04 -7.88
C TYR A 402 -28.82 6.13 -8.25
N ASP A 403 -28.32 7.25 -8.74
CA ASP A 403 -29.12 8.36 -9.23
C ASP A 403 -28.69 8.77 -10.66
N GLU A 404 -29.32 9.77 -11.23
CA GLU A 404 -29.00 10.27 -12.57
C GLU A 404 -27.54 10.77 -12.69
N ALA A 405 -26.98 11.30 -11.61
CA ALA A 405 -25.60 11.76 -11.59
C ALA A 405 -24.63 10.57 -11.62
N PHE A 406 -24.91 9.53 -10.85
CA PHE A 406 -24.13 8.30 -10.83
C PHE A 406 -24.25 7.53 -12.16
N GLU A 407 -25.44 7.45 -12.73
CA GLU A 407 -25.68 6.83 -14.04
C GLU A 407 -24.87 7.53 -15.14
N LYS A 408 -24.83 8.86 -15.10
CA LYS A 408 -24.03 9.67 -16.01
C LYS A 408 -22.53 9.41 -15.82
N GLU A 409 -22.06 9.35 -14.57
CA GLU A 409 -20.66 9.03 -14.25
C GLU A 409 -20.28 7.63 -14.77
N LEU A 410 -21.15 6.65 -14.58
CA LEU A 410 -20.93 5.28 -15.07
C LEU A 410 -20.86 5.24 -16.62
N ALA A 411 -21.77 5.98 -17.29
CA ALA A 411 -21.73 6.12 -18.74
C ALA A 411 -20.44 6.81 -19.23
N GLU A 412 -19.99 7.85 -18.51
CA GLU A 412 -18.72 8.54 -18.81
C GLU A 412 -17.52 7.58 -18.64
N ARG A 413 -17.48 6.80 -17.56
CA ARG A 413 -16.43 5.78 -17.32
C ARG A 413 -16.40 4.73 -18.43
N LYS A 414 -17.56 4.27 -18.89
CA LYS A 414 -17.66 3.32 -20.01
C LYS A 414 -17.11 3.93 -21.29
N VAL A 415 -17.48 5.15 -21.63
CA VAL A 415 -16.96 5.86 -22.81
C VAL A 415 -15.45 6.03 -22.72
N ILE A 416 -14.90 6.38 -21.54
CA ILE A 416 -13.46 6.51 -21.30
C ILE A 416 -12.73 5.21 -21.62
N THR A 417 -13.22 4.09 -21.08
CA THR A 417 -12.57 2.78 -21.23
C THR A 417 -12.60 2.27 -22.69
N GLU A 418 -13.72 2.43 -23.36
CA GLU A 418 -13.89 2.02 -24.77
C GLU A 418 -13.09 2.90 -25.74
N ARG A 419 -12.84 4.18 -25.39
CA ARG A 419 -12.20 5.16 -26.27
C ARG A 419 -10.67 5.26 -26.08
N LEU A 420 -10.08 4.69 -25.03
CA LEU A 420 -8.67 4.87 -24.69
C LEU A 420 -7.73 4.58 -25.86
N ASP A 421 -7.87 3.42 -26.51
CA ASP A 421 -6.98 3.04 -27.64
C ASP A 421 -7.08 4.03 -28.80
N TYR A 422 -8.27 4.54 -29.09
CA TYR A 422 -8.49 5.59 -30.06
C TYR A 422 -7.82 6.91 -29.64
N ALA A 423 -7.98 7.30 -28.39
CA ALA A 423 -7.40 8.54 -27.86
C ALA A 423 -5.86 8.52 -27.89
N ILE A 424 -5.25 7.40 -27.58
CA ILE A 424 -3.80 7.20 -27.69
C ILE A 424 -3.37 7.34 -29.15
N ALA A 425 -4.03 6.63 -30.08
CA ALA A 425 -3.67 6.63 -31.49
C ALA A 425 -3.83 8.01 -32.15
N ASN A 426 -4.79 8.82 -31.71
CA ASN A 426 -5.07 10.14 -32.26
C ASN A 426 -4.42 11.28 -31.45
N GLY A 427 -3.63 10.95 -30.43
CA GLY A 427 -2.92 11.96 -29.65
C GLY A 427 -3.85 12.86 -28.83
N GLU A 428 -4.98 12.35 -28.34
CA GLU A 428 -5.86 13.05 -27.41
C GLU A 428 -5.26 13.08 -25.99
N ILE A 429 -4.39 12.10 -25.68
CA ILE A 429 -3.62 12.08 -24.44
C ILE A 429 -2.43 13.03 -24.57
N LYS A 430 -2.32 13.97 -23.64
CA LYS A 430 -1.27 15.00 -23.61
C LYS A 430 -0.52 14.96 -22.31
N VAL A 431 0.78 15.24 -22.36
CA VAL A 431 1.61 15.45 -21.18
C VAL A 431 1.56 16.93 -20.80
N PHE A 432 1.22 17.20 -19.55
CA PHE A 432 1.39 18.50 -18.93
C PHE A 432 2.48 18.40 -17.88
N TYR A 433 3.22 19.48 -17.68
CA TYR A 433 4.36 19.53 -16.78
C TYR A 433 4.11 20.55 -15.68
N GLN A 434 4.34 20.16 -14.42
CA GLN A 434 4.30 21.06 -13.28
C GLN A 434 5.72 21.29 -12.75
N PRO A 435 6.13 22.54 -12.54
CA PRO A 435 7.50 22.85 -12.11
C PRO A 435 7.75 22.41 -10.66
N ILE A 436 8.93 21.83 -10.43
CA ILE A 436 9.49 21.51 -9.12
C ILE A 436 10.64 22.47 -8.86
N ILE A 437 10.59 23.18 -7.74
CA ILE A 437 11.55 24.21 -7.37
C ILE A 437 12.38 23.75 -6.18
N ARG A 438 13.67 23.92 -6.26
CA ARG A 438 14.58 23.70 -5.12
C ARG A 438 14.42 24.84 -4.11
N THR A 439 14.01 24.52 -2.89
CA THR A 439 13.72 25.51 -1.85
C THR A 439 14.94 26.35 -1.50
N LEU A 440 16.12 25.74 -1.48
CA LEU A 440 17.37 26.41 -1.10
C LEU A 440 17.79 27.52 -2.09
N THR A 441 17.65 27.27 -3.39
CA THR A 441 18.11 28.18 -4.45
C THR A 441 17.00 28.97 -5.15
N GLY A 442 15.75 28.51 -5.03
CA GLY A 442 14.63 29.03 -5.81
C GLY A 442 14.71 28.63 -7.29
N GLN A 443 15.62 27.72 -7.68
CA GLN A 443 15.82 27.32 -9.06
C GLN A 443 14.88 26.16 -9.43
N LEU A 444 14.55 26.09 -10.73
CA LEU A 444 13.80 24.98 -11.31
C LEU A 444 14.71 23.73 -11.35
N CYS A 445 14.35 22.70 -10.59
CA CYS A 445 15.16 21.48 -10.47
C CYS A 445 14.50 20.23 -11.07
N GLY A 446 13.24 20.32 -11.49
CA GLY A 446 12.52 19.21 -12.13
C GLY A 446 11.14 19.60 -12.60
N TYR A 447 10.48 18.66 -13.25
CA TYR A 447 9.05 18.71 -13.57
C TYR A 447 8.39 17.41 -13.20
N GLU A 448 7.13 17.49 -12.77
CA GLU A 448 6.24 16.33 -12.73
C GLU A 448 5.39 16.29 -14.00
N ALA A 449 5.37 15.15 -14.67
CA ALA A 449 4.57 14.91 -15.86
C ALA A 449 3.21 14.34 -15.48
N LEU A 450 2.16 15.04 -15.86
CA LEU A 450 0.78 14.77 -15.52
C LEU A 450 -0.05 14.54 -16.77
N ALA A 451 -0.78 13.43 -16.81
CA ALA A 451 -1.66 13.10 -17.93
C ALA A 451 -2.84 14.08 -18.03
N ARG A 452 -3.18 14.46 -19.25
CA ARG A 452 -4.39 15.23 -19.58
C ARG A 452 -5.04 14.62 -20.81
N TRP A 453 -6.33 14.35 -20.72
CA TRP A 453 -7.09 13.86 -21.85
C TRP A 453 -7.92 14.99 -22.45
N ILE A 454 -7.58 15.39 -23.66
CA ILE A 454 -8.22 16.48 -24.39
C ILE A 454 -8.83 15.89 -25.66
N SER A 455 -10.10 15.57 -25.58
CA SER A 455 -10.84 15.02 -26.72
C SER A 455 -11.56 16.12 -27.49
N PRO A 456 -11.53 16.10 -28.84
CA PRO A 456 -12.33 17.03 -29.65
C PRO A 456 -13.84 16.88 -29.43
N GLU A 457 -14.31 15.70 -29.04
CA GLU A 457 -15.72 15.39 -28.85
C GLU A 457 -16.19 15.53 -27.40
N LEU A 458 -15.35 15.07 -26.44
CA LEU A 458 -15.69 15.06 -25.02
C LEU A 458 -15.15 16.28 -24.26
N GLY A 459 -14.32 17.09 -24.92
CA GLY A 459 -13.64 18.21 -24.27
C GLY A 459 -12.50 17.78 -23.37
N PHE A 460 -12.28 18.52 -22.29
CA PHE A 460 -11.27 18.24 -21.29
C PHE A 460 -11.80 17.25 -20.25
N LEU A 461 -11.22 16.06 -20.17
CA LEU A 461 -11.49 15.07 -19.14
C LEU A 461 -10.52 15.25 -17.97
N SER A 462 -11.07 15.32 -16.74
CA SER A 462 -10.25 15.44 -15.52
C SER A 462 -9.51 14.15 -15.21
N PRO A 463 -8.24 14.18 -14.78
CA PRO A 463 -7.51 13.02 -14.29
C PRO A 463 -8.26 12.28 -13.18
N GLY A 464 -8.93 12.99 -12.28
CA GLY A 464 -9.75 12.39 -11.22
C GLY A 464 -10.95 11.57 -11.71
N VAL A 465 -11.30 11.66 -13.00
CA VAL A 465 -12.37 10.87 -13.62
C VAL A 465 -11.79 9.71 -14.44
N PHE A 466 -10.80 9.98 -15.32
CA PHE A 466 -10.35 8.93 -16.23
C PHE A 466 -9.31 7.98 -15.63
N ILE A 467 -8.45 8.44 -14.70
CA ILE A 467 -7.45 7.55 -14.07
C ILE A 467 -8.13 6.44 -13.28
N PRO A 468 -9.07 6.72 -12.33
CA PRO A 468 -9.76 5.66 -11.61
C PRO A 468 -10.55 4.73 -12.53
N ALA A 469 -11.20 5.26 -13.58
CA ALA A 469 -11.93 4.45 -14.55
C ALA A 469 -11.02 3.48 -15.31
N LEU A 470 -9.80 3.90 -15.66
CA LEU A 470 -8.81 3.05 -16.33
C LEU A 470 -8.16 2.03 -15.39
N GLU A 471 -7.94 2.38 -14.13
CA GLU A 471 -7.44 1.45 -13.11
C GLU A 471 -8.46 0.34 -12.85
N GLU A 472 -9.73 0.70 -12.62
CA GLU A 472 -10.83 -0.25 -12.42
C GLU A 472 -11.00 -1.19 -13.61
N ALA A 473 -10.90 -0.66 -14.84
CA ALA A 473 -10.93 -1.43 -16.08
C ALA A 473 -9.62 -2.18 -16.38
N ARG A 474 -8.57 -2.03 -15.56
CA ARG A 474 -7.22 -2.61 -15.76
C ARG A 474 -6.57 -2.18 -17.06
N LEU A 475 -6.81 -0.94 -17.49
CA LEU A 475 -6.30 -0.36 -18.74
C LEU A 475 -5.24 0.75 -18.52
N ILE A 476 -4.97 1.13 -17.27
CA ILE A 476 -4.06 2.23 -16.91
C ILE A 476 -2.66 2.05 -17.52
N HIS A 477 -2.14 0.83 -17.57
CA HIS A 477 -0.83 0.50 -18.16
C HIS A 477 -0.67 0.96 -19.62
N LYS A 478 -1.77 1.05 -20.38
CA LYS A 478 -1.72 1.58 -21.76
C LYS A 478 -1.53 3.09 -21.78
N LEU A 479 -2.19 3.79 -20.84
CA LEU A 479 -2.03 5.23 -20.66
C LEU A 479 -0.59 5.54 -20.25
N ASP A 480 -0.06 4.86 -19.24
CA ASP A 480 1.26 5.13 -18.68
C ASP A 480 2.37 4.80 -19.68
N ALA A 481 2.25 3.69 -20.42
CA ALA A 481 3.13 3.40 -21.54
C ALA A 481 3.10 4.47 -22.65
N CYS A 482 1.94 5.07 -22.92
CA CYS A 482 1.82 6.18 -23.86
C CYS A 482 2.51 7.44 -23.31
N MET A 483 2.27 7.77 -22.05
CA MET A 483 2.87 8.91 -21.36
C MET A 483 4.40 8.83 -21.36
N ILE A 484 4.98 7.70 -20.97
CA ILE A 484 6.43 7.47 -20.92
C ILE A 484 7.07 7.73 -22.27
N ARG A 485 6.52 7.15 -23.34
CA ARG A 485 7.04 7.36 -24.71
C ARG A 485 6.92 8.82 -25.15
N GLN A 486 5.85 9.50 -24.79
CA GLN A 486 5.65 10.91 -25.10
C GLN A 486 6.62 11.80 -24.32
N ILE A 487 6.79 11.58 -23.01
CA ILE A 487 7.74 12.31 -22.15
C ILE A 487 9.16 12.20 -22.71
N CYS A 488 9.62 10.98 -23.00
CA CYS A 488 10.98 10.78 -23.52
C CYS A 488 11.19 11.47 -24.87
N ARG A 489 10.21 11.43 -25.76
CA ARG A 489 10.28 12.12 -27.06
C ARG A 489 10.30 13.64 -26.89
N GLU A 490 9.41 14.20 -26.08
CA GLU A 490 9.34 15.66 -25.84
C GLU A 490 10.60 16.17 -25.13
N LEU A 491 11.16 15.40 -24.18
CA LEU A 491 12.41 15.75 -23.51
C LEU A 491 13.59 15.74 -24.48
N LYS A 492 13.67 14.77 -25.40
CA LYS A 492 14.68 14.76 -26.46
C LYS A 492 14.55 15.98 -27.38
N GLU A 493 13.34 16.30 -27.84
CA GLU A 493 13.06 17.49 -28.64
C GLU A 493 13.48 18.76 -27.89
N TYR A 494 13.16 18.86 -26.59
CA TYR A 494 13.57 19.99 -25.76
C TYR A 494 15.09 20.15 -25.70
N ILE A 495 15.83 19.06 -25.45
CA ILE A 495 17.31 19.08 -25.39
C ILE A 495 17.91 19.52 -26.72
N GLN A 496 17.28 19.19 -27.85
CA GLN A 496 17.80 19.54 -29.19
C GLN A 496 17.52 20.98 -29.60
N ILE A 497 16.43 21.57 -29.12
CA ILE A 497 15.94 22.87 -29.61
C ILE A 497 16.25 24.01 -28.64
N SER A 498 16.39 23.70 -27.34
CA SER A 498 16.50 24.72 -26.29
C SER A 498 17.93 24.91 -25.82
N ASP A 499 18.33 26.18 -25.65
CA ASP A 499 19.59 26.56 -24.97
C ASP A 499 19.44 26.52 -23.44
N ILE A 500 18.26 26.22 -22.95
CA ILE A 500 17.97 26.09 -21.50
C ILE A 500 18.46 24.73 -20.97
N PRO A 501 19.19 24.68 -19.85
CA PRO A 501 19.62 23.41 -19.29
C PRO A 501 18.42 22.47 -19.01
N PRO A 502 18.47 21.20 -19.42
CA PRO A 502 17.38 20.26 -19.14
C PRO A 502 17.34 19.88 -17.67
N VAL A 503 16.14 19.80 -17.13
CA VAL A 503 15.88 19.29 -15.77
C VAL A 503 15.16 17.95 -15.84
N PRO A 504 15.30 17.08 -14.82
CA PRO A 504 14.62 15.78 -14.77
C PRO A 504 13.11 15.90 -14.80
N VAL A 505 12.48 14.88 -15.34
CA VAL A 505 11.02 14.72 -15.34
C VAL A 505 10.66 13.48 -14.54
N SER A 506 9.69 13.60 -13.64
CA SER A 506 9.09 12.48 -12.94
C SER A 506 7.71 12.16 -13.49
N PHE A 507 7.28 10.92 -13.35
CA PHE A 507 5.95 10.47 -13.73
C PHE A 507 5.45 9.36 -12.81
N ASN A 508 4.14 9.29 -12.66
CA ASN A 508 3.45 8.33 -11.81
C ASN A 508 3.31 6.97 -12.49
N LEU A 509 3.47 5.88 -11.72
CA LEU A 509 3.14 4.51 -12.10
C LEU A 509 2.09 3.94 -11.16
N SER A 510 1.10 3.25 -11.74
CA SER A 510 0.09 2.49 -11.01
C SER A 510 0.62 1.10 -10.63
N ARG A 511 0.07 0.51 -9.57
CA ARG A 511 0.31 -0.90 -9.21
C ARG A 511 0.03 -1.85 -10.39
N LEU A 512 -0.98 -1.54 -11.17
CA LEU A 512 -1.38 -2.37 -12.29
C LEU A 512 -0.34 -2.43 -13.41
N ASP A 513 0.55 -1.44 -13.52
CA ASP A 513 1.63 -1.46 -14.49
C ASP A 513 2.60 -2.60 -14.23
N PHE A 514 2.95 -2.79 -12.96
CA PHE A 514 3.83 -3.89 -12.52
C PHE A 514 3.18 -5.27 -12.66
N MET A 515 1.86 -5.35 -12.70
CA MET A 515 1.11 -6.61 -12.78
C MET A 515 0.72 -7.00 -14.20
N LEU A 516 0.51 -6.02 -15.10
CA LEU A 516 -0.11 -6.23 -16.40
C LEU A 516 0.86 -6.16 -17.57
N CYS A 517 2.03 -5.52 -17.38
CA CYS A 517 3.06 -5.41 -18.42
C CYS A 517 4.47 -5.41 -17.81
N ASP A 518 5.51 -5.54 -18.64
CA ASP A 518 6.89 -5.26 -18.23
C ASP A 518 7.15 -3.77 -18.36
N ILE A 519 6.66 -3.00 -17.36
CA ILE A 519 6.77 -1.54 -17.37
C ILE A 519 8.23 -1.06 -17.36
N PHE A 520 9.11 -1.82 -16.71
CA PHE A 520 10.54 -1.55 -16.72
C PHE A 520 11.10 -1.57 -18.14
N GLN A 521 10.76 -2.59 -18.93
CA GLN A 521 11.23 -2.68 -20.31
C GLN A 521 10.67 -1.56 -21.18
N ILE A 522 9.43 -1.15 -20.94
CA ILE A 522 8.80 -0.01 -21.66
C ILE A 522 9.57 1.29 -21.37
N VAL A 523 9.98 1.52 -20.12
CA VAL A 523 10.79 2.68 -19.74
C VAL A 523 12.18 2.61 -20.38
N GLU A 524 12.86 1.46 -20.30
CA GLU A 524 14.18 1.24 -20.90
C GLU A 524 14.16 1.49 -22.41
N ASP A 525 13.16 0.95 -23.11
CA ASP A 525 13.00 1.13 -24.55
C ASP A 525 12.77 2.61 -24.88
N ALA A 526 11.90 3.31 -24.17
CA ALA A 526 11.60 4.71 -24.41
C ALA A 526 12.82 5.63 -24.17
N VAL A 527 13.57 5.38 -23.10
CA VAL A 527 14.80 6.11 -22.77
C VAL A 527 15.89 5.81 -23.78
N GLY A 528 16.07 4.52 -24.15
CA GLY A 528 17.07 4.08 -25.12
C GLY A 528 16.82 4.60 -26.54
N GLU A 529 15.58 4.52 -27.06
CA GLU A 529 15.18 5.04 -28.38
C GLU A 529 15.40 6.55 -28.50
N ASN A 530 15.28 7.27 -27.41
CA ASN A 530 15.51 8.71 -27.37
C ASN A 530 16.92 9.10 -26.96
N SER A 531 17.78 8.14 -26.60
CA SER A 531 19.17 8.36 -26.18
C SER A 531 19.27 9.34 -25.00
N LEU A 532 18.35 9.22 -24.04
CA LEU A 532 18.32 10.06 -22.84
C LEU A 532 19.20 9.47 -21.74
N ASP A 533 19.73 10.35 -20.88
CA ASP A 533 20.36 9.93 -19.65
C ASP A 533 19.27 9.47 -18.66
N LYS A 534 19.46 8.32 -18.02
CA LYS A 534 18.50 7.74 -17.07
C LYS A 534 18.23 8.66 -15.87
N THR A 535 19.19 9.49 -15.50
CA THR A 535 19.02 10.49 -14.43
C THR A 535 18.03 11.60 -14.76
N MET A 536 17.61 11.68 -16.01
CA MET A 536 16.60 12.64 -16.47
C MET A 536 15.16 12.13 -16.27
N ILE A 537 14.99 10.89 -15.90
CA ILE A 537 13.68 10.24 -15.72
C ILE A 537 13.60 9.71 -14.28
N ASN A 538 12.56 10.10 -13.56
CA ASN A 538 12.27 9.62 -12.21
C ASN A 538 10.88 8.96 -12.16
N ILE A 539 10.74 7.97 -11.30
CA ILE A 539 9.53 7.15 -11.21
C ILE A 539 8.85 7.45 -9.89
N GLU A 540 7.56 7.73 -9.92
CA GLU A 540 6.74 7.98 -8.74
C GLU A 540 5.81 6.81 -8.48
N ILE A 541 5.73 6.37 -7.23
CA ILE A 541 4.90 5.25 -6.79
C ILE A 541 4.17 5.68 -5.53
N THR A 542 2.84 5.58 -5.51
CA THR A 542 2.03 5.99 -4.36
C THR A 542 2.21 5.05 -3.16
N GLU A 543 2.04 5.57 -1.94
CA GLU A 543 2.13 4.82 -0.68
C GLU A 543 1.20 3.60 -0.66
N SER A 544 -0.03 3.75 -1.15
CA SER A 544 -1.07 2.71 -1.14
C SER A 544 -0.70 1.44 -1.92
N LEU A 545 0.26 1.53 -2.84
CA LEU A 545 0.71 0.41 -3.67
C LEU A 545 1.64 -0.57 -2.96
N LEU A 546 2.24 -0.17 -1.83
CA LEU A 546 3.39 -0.81 -1.20
C LEU A 546 3.02 -1.82 -0.11
N VAL A 547 1.74 -2.17 0.05
CA VAL A 547 1.29 -3.11 1.07
C VAL A 547 1.73 -4.53 0.73
N GLU A 548 2.83 -4.99 1.37
CA GLU A 548 3.37 -6.37 1.42
C GLU A 548 3.48 -7.11 0.08
N ASP A 549 3.88 -6.44 -1.00
CA ASP A 549 4.03 -7.08 -2.32
C ASP A 549 5.51 -7.28 -2.67
N ALA A 550 5.96 -8.54 -2.63
CA ALA A 550 7.33 -8.91 -2.97
C ALA A 550 7.71 -8.56 -4.42
N LEU A 551 6.73 -8.57 -5.34
CA LEU A 551 6.92 -8.24 -6.74
C LEU A 551 7.31 -6.77 -6.92
N ILE A 552 6.61 -5.85 -6.25
CA ILE A 552 6.89 -4.42 -6.35
C ILE A 552 8.28 -4.11 -5.79
N ARG A 553 8.70 -4.81 -4.73
CA ARG A 553 10.04 -4.66 -4.16
C ARG A 553 11.14 -5.06 -5.18
N GLU A 554 10.94 -6.16 -5.89
CA GLU A 554 11.89 -6.60 -6.92
C GLU A 554 11.95 -5.62 -8.09
N GLU A 555 10.81 -5.06 -8.51
CA GLU A 555 10.76 -4.09 -9.60
C GLU A 555 11.39 -2.74 -9.19
N ILE A 556 11.15 -2.21 -8.00
CA ILE A 556 11.83 -1.02 -7.48
C ILE A 556 13.35 -1.24 -7.51
N LYS A 557 13.81 -2.39 -7.03
CA LYS A 557 15.23 -2.74 -7.07
C LYS A 557 15.76 -2.82 -8.51
N ARG A 558 14.97 -3.38 -9.43
CA ARG A 558 15.33 -3.46 -10.86
C ARG A 558 15.54 -2.06 -11.47
N PHE A 559 14.68 -1.09 -11.11
CA PHE A 559 14.83 0.30 -11.52
C PHE A 559 16.09 0.94 -10.93
N HIS A 560 16.38 0.75 -9.64
CA HIS A 560 17.60 1.24 -9.00
C HIS A 560 18.87 0.63 -9.60
N ASP A 561 18.90 -0.68 -9.80
CA ASP A 561 20.04 -1.40 -10.38
C ASP A 561 20.33 -0.91 -11.82
N ALA A 562 19.31 -0.43 -12.52
CA ALA A 562 19.44 0.18 -13.85
C ALA A 562 19.85 1.66 -13.81
N GLY A 563 19.81 2.33 -12.66
CA GLY A 563 20.24 3.72 -12.47
C GLY A 563 19.10 4.76 -12.46
N TYR A 564 17.85 4.33 -12.38
CA TYR A 564 16.70 5.22 -12.19
C TYR A 564 16.52 5.59 -10.73
N LYS A 565 15.83 6.69 -10.46
CA LYS A 565 15.41 7.12 -9.13
C LYS A 565 13.94 6.84 -8.93
N VAL A 566 13.60 6.30 -7.77
CA VAL A 566 12.22 5.96 -7.41
C VAL A 566 11.79 6.82 -6.23
N TRP A 567 10.66 7.48 -6.36
CA TRP A 567 10.09 8.39 -5.36
C TRP A 567 8.81 7.78 -4.77
N MET A 568 8.60 8.01 -3.50
CA MET A 568 7.34 7.69 -2.84
C MET A 568 6.40 8.89 -2.93
N ASP A 569 5.23 8.68 -3.50
CA ASP A 569 4.18 9.69 -3.66
C ASP A 569 3.09 9.57 -2.58
N ASP A 570 2.36 10.66 -2.34
CA ASP A 570 1.23 10.78 -1.41
C ASP A 570 1.55 10.36 0.04
N PHE A 571 2.77 10.62 0.52
CA PHE A 571 3.17 10.21 1.86
C PHE A 571 2.33 10.85 2.96
N GLY A 572 1.67 10.00 3.75
CA GLY A 572 0.82 10.39 4.87
C GLY A 572 -0.67 10.41 4.57
N SER A 573 -1.08 10.06 3.35
CA SER A 573 -2.49 9.85 3.00
C SER A 573 -3.00 8.46 3.42
N GLY A 574 -2.11 7.49 3.75
CA GLY A 574 -2.41 6.09 4.01
C GLY A 574 -2.06 5.57 5.41
N TYR A 575 -2.34 4.29 5.67
CA TYR A 575 -2.22 3.65 6.99
C TYR A 575 -0.85 3.04 7.33
N SER A 576 0.17 3.07 6.45
CA SER A 576 1.33 2.17 6.58
C SER A 576 2.72 2.84 6.54
N SER A 577 2.80 4.14 6.43
CA SER A 577 3.95 4.95 6.03
C SER A 577 5.33 4.59 6.61
N LEU A 578 5.46 4.31 7.89
CA LEU A 578 6.77 4.07 8.52
C LEU A 578 7.33 2.66 8.26
N ASN A 579 6.47 1.64 8.18
CA ASN A 579 6.90 0.28 7.87
C ASN A 579 7.38 0.19 6.41
N THR A 580 6.70 0.89 5.52
CA THR A 580 7.04 0.95 4.10
C THR A 580 8.44 1.55 3.88
N LEU A 581 8.76 2.65 4.56
CA LEU A 581 10.09 3.28 4.49
C LEU A 581 11.22 2.39 5.03
N LYS A 582 10.91 1.43 5.90
CA LYS A 582 11.88 0.46 6.41
C LYS A 582 12.19 -0.64 5.38
N ASP A 583 11.15 -1.04 4.62
CA ASP A 583 11.21 -2.24 3.79
C ASP A 583 11.57 -1.96 2.32
N TYR A 584 11.45 -0.70 1.87
CA TYR A 584 11.72 -0.25 0.51
C TYR A 584 12.75 0.88 0.49
N GLU A 585 13.60 0.90 -0.52
CA GLU A 585 14.55 2.00 -0.76
C GLU A 585 13.92 3.04 -1.68
N PHE A 586 13.82 4.29 -1.20
CA PHE A 586 13.34 5.42 -1.99
C PHE A 586 14.38 6.53 -2.01
N ASP A 587 14.51 7.20 -3.17
CA ASP A 587 15.39 8.37 -3.31
C ASP A 587 14.75 9.65 -2.79
N LYS A 588 13.42 9.75 -2.87
CA LYS A 588 12.66 10.94 -2.47
C LYS A 588 11.29 10.57 -1.93
N LEU A 589 10.78 11.39 -1.03
CA LEU A 589 9.47 11.31 -0.41
C LEU A 589 8.71 12.60 -0.73
N LYS A 590 7.53 12.47 -1.36
CA LYS A 590 6.62 13.56 -1.66
C LYS A 590 5.62 13.68 -0.51
N ILE A 591 5.60 14.84 0.14
CA ILE A 591 4.70 15.15 1.26
C ILE A 591 3.40 15.65 0.66
N ASP A 592 2.30 14.94 0.92
CA ASP A 592 0.99 15.19 0.35
C ASP A 592 0.48 16.61 0.65
N MET A 593 -0.18 17.21 -0.33
CA MET A 593 -0.79 18.54 -0.27
C MET A 593 -1.81 18.72 0.88
N LEU A 594 -2.40 17.65 1.39
CA LEU A 594 -3.35 17.70 2.51
C LEU A 594 -2.72 18.33 3.76
N PHE A 595 -1.43 18.14 3.99
CA PHE A 595 -0.73 18.75 5.11
C PHE A 595 -0.58 20.27 4.99
N LEU A 596 -0.54 20.81 3.76
CA LEU A 596 -0.46 22.25 3.50
C LEU A 596 -1.85 22.91 3.37
N SER A 597 -2.89 22.17 3.01
CA SER A 597 -4.24 22.69 2.81
C SER A 597 -4.84 23.29 4.09
N SER A 598 -4.55 22.73 5.24
CA SER A 598 -5.04 23.17 6.56
C SER A 598 -3.98 23.91 7.38
N PHE A 599 -3.00 24.51 6.85
CA PHE A 599 -1.77 25.14 7.35
C PHE A 599 -1.77 25.62 8.83
N THR A 600 -2.20 24.74 9.74
CA THR A 600 -2.26 24.94 11.19
C THR A 600 -0.89 24.71 11.84
N GLN A 601 -0.70 25.13 13.10
CA GLN A 601 0.54 24.85 13.82
C GLN A 601 0.81 23.34 13.92
N LYS A 602 -0.23 22.52 14.14
CA LYS A 602 -0.11 21.05 14.17
C LYS A 602 0.38 20.50 12.84
N SER A 603 -0.15 20.99 11.72
CA SER A 603 0.30 20.59 10.38
C SER A 603 1.76 20.99 10.15
N LYS A 604 2.15 22.20 10.57
CA LYS A 604 3.54 22.68 10.51
C LYS A 604 4.49 21.77 11.30
N ASP A 605 4.10 21.37 12.51
CA ASP A 605 4.91 20.49 13.37
C ASP A 605 5.05 19.07 12.77
N ILE A 606 4.00 18.56 12.13
CA ILE A 606 4.01 17.27 11.44
C ILE A 606 4.95 17.33 10.23
N ILE A 607 4.82 18.34 9.36
CA ILE A 607 5.69 18.51 8.18
C ILE A 607 7.16 18.61 8.62
N ALA A 608 7.46 19.42 9.64
CA ALA A 608 8.81 19.55 10.17
C ALA A 608 9.37 18.20 10.67
N SER A 609 8.52 17.39 11.33
CA SER A 609 8.90 16.06 11.82
C SER A 609 9.15 15.08 10.66
N ILE A 610 8.32 15.10 9.60
CA ILE A 610 8.50 14.28 8.40
C ILE A 610 9.82 14.64 7.71
N VAL A 611 10.08 15.92 7.47
CA VAL A 611 11.32 16.40 6.84
C VAL A 611 12.54 15.96 7.64
N GLN A 612 12.52 16.11 8.96
CA GLN A 612 13.62 15.69 9.84
C GLN A 612 13.83 14.17 9.82
N MET A 613 12.75 13.39 9.85
CA MET A 613 12.79 11.94 9.76
C MET A 613 13.43 11.51 8.44
N ALA A 614 12.93 12.02 7.32
CA ALA A 614 13.41 11.69 5.97
C ALA A 614 14.91 11.96 5.85
N LYS A 615 15.39 13.13 6.32
CA LYS A 615 16.81 13.47 6.33
C LYS A 615 17.66 12.50 7.16
N ARG A 616 17.17 12.05 8.34
CA ARG A 616 17.87 11.08 9.19
C ARG A 616 18.07 9.71 8.53
N ILE A 617 17.10 9.28 7.73
CA ILE A 617 17.18 8.02 6.99
C ILE A 617 17.78 8.17 5.58
N GLY A 618 18.22 9.39 5.22
CA GLY A 618 18.90 9.66 3.94
C GLY A 618 17.99 9.84 2.73
N ILE A 619 16.67 9.98 2.94
CA ILE A 619 15.67 10.19 1.89
C ILE A 619 15.45 11.70 1.71
N ARG A 620 15.41 12.16 0.45
CA ARG A 620 15.12 13.56 0.11
C ARG A 620 13.62 13.85 0.23
N THR A 621 13.27 15.13 0.34
CA THR A 621 11.88 15.56 0.52
C THR A 621 11.44 16.54 -0.56
N LEU A 622 10.21 16.37 -1.03
CA LEU A 622 9.47 17.28 -1.87
C LEU A 622 8.10 17.54 -1.21
N ALA A 623 7.69 18.79 -1.07
CA ALA A 623 6.35 19.11 -0.57
C ALA A 623 5.44 19.56 -1.70
N GLU A 624 4.23 19.02 -1.74
CA GLU A 624 3.22 19.33 -2.74
C GLU A 624 2.21 20.35 -2.25
N GLY A 625 1.51 21.01 -3.19
CA GLY A 625 0.41 21.89 -2.86
C GLY A 625 0.83 23.22 -2.25
N CYS A 626 2.04 23.73 -2.52
CA CYS A 626 2.46 25.05 -2.11
C CYS A 626 1.73 26.12 -2.93
N GLU A 627 0.88 26.92 -2.27
CA GLU A 627 0.06 27.95 -2.92
C GLU A 627 0.42 29.39 -2.49
N THR A 628 1.14 29.54 -1.37
CA THR A 628 1.45 30.85 -0.80
C THR A 628 2.92 31.00 -0.47
N GLU A 629 3.39 32.27 -0.44
CA GLU A 629 4.74 32.60 0.00
C GLU A 629 5.01 32.16 1.45
N GLU A 630 4.02 32.28 2.35
CA GLU A 630 4.15 31.83 3.74
C GLU A 630 4.44 30.32 3.83
N GLN A 631 3.77 29.49 3.02
CA GLN A 631 4.02 28.06 2.94
C GLN A 631 5.41 27.78 2.39
N TYR A 632 5.83 28.49 1.35
CA TYR A 632 7.18 28.34 0.76
C TYR A 632 8.29 28.68 1.79
N GLU A 633 8.19 29.83 2.44
CA GLU A 633 9.17 30.24 3.45
C GLU A 633 9.21 29.27 4.66
N PHE A 634 8.05 28.75 5.06
CA PHE A 634 7.99 27.71 6.08
C PHE A 634 8.71 26.43 5.63
N LEU A 635 8.44 25.92 4.43
CA LEU A 635 9.07 24.71 3.89
C LEU A 635 10.58 24.87 3.75
N LYS A 636 11.01 26.04 3.28
CA LYS A 636 12.42 26.43 3.23
C LYS A 636 13.05 26.45 4.63
N GLY A 637 12.34 27.00 5.61
CA GLY A 637 12.78 27.11 7.01
C GLY A 637 12.95 25.75 7.70
N VAL A 638 12.09 24.79 7.45
CA VAL A 638 12.22 23.43 8.00
C VAL A 638 13.20 22.56 7.22
N GLY A 639 13.72 23.08 6.08
CA GLY A 639 14.69 22.43 5.26
C GLY A 639 14.11 21.35 4.32
N CYS A 640 12.85 21.47 3.92
CA CYS A 640 12.32 20.70 2.80
C CYS A 640 13.14 21.02 1.56
N GLU A 641 13.59 20.01 0.81
CA GLU A 641 14.57 20.21 -0.26
C GLU A 641 13.95 20.75 -1.54
N GLU A 642 12.75 20.32 -1.84
CA GLU A 642 12.05 20.69 -3.07
C GLU A 642 10.58 20.99 -2.77
N VAL A 643 9.96 21.77 -3.62
CA VAL A 643 8.57 22.21 -3.47
C VAL A 643 7.91 22.30 -4.83
N GLN A 644 6.62 21.91 -4.84
CA GLN A 644 5.73 21.98 -6.00
C GLN A 644 4.40 22.57 -5.58
N GLY A 645 3.78 23.36 -6.45
CA GLY A 645 2.47 23.93 -6.20
C GLY A 645 2.11 25.12 -7.07
N TYR A 646 0.88 25.59 -6.93
CA TYR A 646 0.33 26.67 -7.76
C TYR A 646 1.00 28.03 -7.52
N TYR A 647 1.72 28.19 -6.42
CA TYR A 647 2.53 29.37 -6.16
C TYR A 647 3.60 29.57 -7.27
N PHE A 648 4.17 28.48 -7.75
CA PHE A 648 5.18 28.51 -8.81
C PHE A 648 4.58 28.32 -10.20
N GLY A 649 3.66 27.37 -10.36
CA GLY A 649 3.02 27.12 -11.64
C GLY A 649 1.98 26.01 -11.59
N LYS A 650 0.95 26.16 -12.42
CA LYS A 650 -0.01 25.09 -12.67
C LYS A 650 0.54 24.12 -13.71
N PRO A 651 0.10 22.86 -13.77
CA PRO A 651 0.42 21.97 -14.85
C PRO A 651 0.08 22.57 -16.22
N MET A 652 1.02 22.57 -17.17
CA MET A 652 0.86 23.18 -18.48
C MET A 652 1.61 22.39 -19.56
N PRO A 653 1.26 22.54 -20.86
CA PRO A 653 1.98 21.92 -21.96
C PRO A 653 3.47 22.32 -21.97
N GLY A 654 4.37 21.42 -22.43
CA GLY A 654 5.82 21.66 -22.38
C GLY A 654 6.28 22.95 -23.08
N ARG A 655 5.63 23.36 -24.17
CA ARG A 655 5.91 24.64 -24.85
C ARG A 655 5.59 25.87 -24.00
N ASP A 656 4.53 25.76 -23.18
CA ASP A 656 4.13 26.84 -22.28
C ASP A 656 5.05 26.88 -21.05
N CYS A 657 5.56 25.72 -20.59
CA CYS A 657 6.59 25.67 -19.52
C CYS A 657 7.82 26.48 -19.90
N ILE A 658 8.30 26.34 -21.13
CA ILE A 658 9.46 27.09 -21.64
C ILE A 658 9.17 28.60 -21.62
N ARG A 659 8.00 29.02 -22.09
CA ARG A 659 7.58 30.42 -22.07
C ARG A 659 7.49 30.96 -20.64
N GLU A 660 6.87 30.23 -19.73
CA GLU A 660 6.73 30.61 -18.32
C GLU A 660 8.10 30.78 -17.62
N ILE A 661 9.08 29.93 -17.95
CA ILE A 661 10.45 30.08 -17.41
C ILE A 661 11.01 31.44 -17.83
N TYR A 662 10.90 31.80 -19.10
CA TYR A 662 11.41 33.09 -19.57
C TYR A 662 10.66 34.27 -18.96
N GLU A 663 9.34 34.19 -18.86
CA GLU A 663 8.49 35.28 -18.34
C GLU A 663 8.62 35.46 -16.81
N LYS A 664 8.73 34.37 -16.05
CA LYS A 664 8.88 34.39 -14.57
C LYS A 664 10.32 34.48 -14.12
N LYS A 665 11.29 34.45 -15.05
CA LYS A 665 12.72 34.45 -14.75
C LYS A 665 13.15 33.28 -13.81
N PHE A 666 12.50 32.14 -13.89
CA PHE A 666 13.02 30.94 -13.26
C PHE A 666 14.34 30.56 -13.93
N ILE A 667 15.35 30.28 -13.13
CA ILE A 667 16.64 29.81 -13.60
C ILE A 667 16.67 28.30 -13.45
N PRO A 668 16.71 27.53 -14.55
CA PRO A 668 16.88 26.09 -14.47
C PRO A 668 18.21 25.74 -13.82
N GLU A 669 18.19 24.77 -12.91
CA GLU A 669 19.37 24.26 -12.24
C GLU A 669 20.31 23.60 -13.25
N LYS A 670 21.57 24.01 -13.26
CA LYS A 670 22.57 23.42 -14.13
C LYS A 670 22.87 21.98 -13.73
N VAL A 671 23.21 21.14 -14.70
CA VAL A 671 23.47 19.72 -14.48
C VAL A 671 24.54 19.46 -13.41
N TRP A 672 25.60 20.31 -13.38
CA TRP A 672 26.67 20.17 -12.38
C TRP A 672 26.34 20.74 -11.00
N ASP A 673 25.42 21.70 -10.87
CA ASP A 673 25.03 22.27 -9.58
C ASP A 673 24.00 21.38 -8.88
N ARG A 674 23.32 20.51 -9.63
CA ARG A 674 22.27 19.60 -9.12
C ARG A 674 22.76 18.71 -7.97
N GLU A 675 23.87 18.02 -8.14
CA GLU A 675 24.45 17.17 -7.10
C GLU A 675 24.88 17.98 -5.87
N LEU A 676 25.50 19.16 -6.12
CA LEU A 676 25.94 20.07 -5.09
C LEU A 676 24.79 20.51 -4.18
N TYR A 677 23.70 20.99 -4.77
CA TYR A 677 22.54 21.44 -4.00
C TYR A 677 21.72 20.30 -3.42
N GLN A 678 21.71 19.11 -4.03
CA GLN A 678 21.13 17.91 -3.44
C GLN A 678 21.87 17.48 -2.19
N GLU A 679 23.20 17.55 -2.18
CA GLU A 679 24.02 17.24 -1.00
C GLU A 679 23.86 18.31 0.09
N ALA A 680 23.88 19.57 -0.29
CA ALA A 680 23.62 20.69 0.63
C ALA A 680 22.24 20.58 1.30
N GLY A 681 21.22 20.15 0.56
CA GLY A 681 19.86 19.96 1.05
C GLY A 681 19.73 18.90 2.16
N ARG A 682 20.63 17.95 2.28
CA ARG A 682 20.67 16.96 3.38
C ARG A 682 20.98 17.56 4.75
N THR A 683 21.48 18.80 4.78
CA THR A 683 21.82 19.48 6.02
C THR A 683 20.59 19.72 6.89
N PHE A 684 20.72 19.48 8.19
CA PHE A 684 19.67 19.79 9.16
C PHE A 684 19.62 21.28 9.44
N PHE A 685 18.43 21.85 9.34
CA PHE A 685 18.14 23.21 9.74
C PHE A 685 17.54 23.18 11.16
N HIS A 686 18.35 23.56 12.17
CA HIS A 686 17.90 23.66 13.56
C HIS A 686 17.59 25.10 13.88
N ASP A 687 16.45 25.36 14.53
CA ASP A 687 16.07 26.69 14.98
C ASP A 687 16.78 27.13 16.31
N ASP A 688 17.51 26.20 16.94
CA ASP A 688 18.08 26.41 18.25
C ASP A 688 19.38 27.22 18.23
N SER A 689 20.08 27.21 17.10
CA SER A 689 21.34 27.98 16.94
C SER A 689 21.31 28.83 15.66
N PRO A 690 21.79 30.07 15.68
CA PRO A 690 21.88 30.90 14.49
C PRO A 690 22.74 30.26 13.40
N MET A 691 22.11 30.00 12.23
CA MET A 691 22.75 29.30 11.12
C MET A 691 22.38 29.94 9.78
N ALA A 692 23.38 30.05 8.88
CA ALA A 692 23.19 30.44 7.50
C ALA A 692 23.84 29.44 6.55
N ILE A 693 23.21 29.20 5.42
CA ILE A 693 23.77 28.45 4.29
C ILE A 693 24.20 29.44 3.24
N ILE A 694 25.44 29.37 2.88
CA ILE A 694 26.12 30.31 1.99
C ILE A 694 26.66 29.53 0.79
N ASP A 695 26.32 29.97 -0.37
CA ASP A 695 26.93 29.54 -1.63
C ASP A 695 28.22 30.35 -1.88
N TYR A 696 29.30 29.69 -2.27
CA TYR A 696 30.59 30.32 -2.54
C TYR A 696 31.14 29.89 -3.89
N MET A 697 31.22 30.83 -4.76
CA MET A 697 31.70 30.64 -6.13
C MET A 697 32.45 31.88 -6.60
N ASP A 698 33.58 31.72 -7.30
CA ASP A 698 34.36 32.80 -7.85
C ASP A 698 34.73 33.89 -6.82
N ASP A 699 35.21 33.51 -5.64
CA ASP A 699 35.52 34.38 -4.53
C ASP A 699 34.33 35.22 -4.01
N THR A 700 33.11 34.78 -4.26
CA THR A 700 31.90 35.53 -3.89
C THR A 700 30.99 34.68 -3.04
N PHE A 701 30.50 35.24 -1.94
CA PHE A 701 29.50 34.65 -1.05
C PHE A 701 28.09 35.04 -1.47
N PHE A 702 27.16 34.08 -1.50
CA PHE A 702 25.73 34.28 -1.77
C PHE A 702 24.93 33.64 -0.65
N LEU A 703 24.00 34.36 -0.03
CA LEU A 703 23.10 33.81 0.97
C LEU A 703 22.03 32.94 0.29
N LEU A 704 22.03 31.65 0.57
CA LEU A 704 21.00 30.72 0.13
C LEU A 704 19.85 30.63 1.14
N HIS A 705 20.18 30.48 2.42
CA HIS A 705 19.21 30.32 3.50
C HIS A 705 19.76 30.80 4.84
N GLU A 706 18.85 31.26 5.68
CA GLU A 706 19.12 31.50 7.11
C GLU A 706 17.94 31.04 7.96
N ASN A 707 18.22 30.47 9.13
CA ASN A 707 17.17 30.07 10.05
C ASN A 707 16.67 31.23 10.90
N ARG A 708 15.53 31.03 11.58
CA ARG A 708 14.92 32.05 12.44
C ARG A 708 15.84 32.53 13.55
N ALA A 709 16.69 31.66 14.09
CA ALA A 709 17.66 32.05 15.10
C ALA A 709 18.71 33.01 14.53
N SER A 710 19.17 32.81 13.30
CA SER A 710 20.05 33.75 12.58
C SER A 710 19.37 35.07 12.33
N GLN A 711 18.13 35.08 11.85
CA GLN A 711 17.36 36.32 11.66
C GLN A 711 17.25 37.15 12.94
N ARG A 712 16.90 36.52 14.08
CA ARG A 712 16.84 37.20 15.39
C ARG A 712 18.19 37.73 15.81
N LEU A 713 19.28 36.99 15.55
CA LEU A 713 20.64 37.50 15.84
C LEU A 713 20.94 38.70 14.96
N MET A 714 20.63 38.69 13.68
CA MET A 714 20.83 39.83 12.78
C MET A 714 19.99 41.05 13.19
N GLU A 715 18.72 40.83 13.57
CA GLU A 715 17.87 41.89 14.14
C GLU A 715 18.50 42.50 15.40
N HIS A 716 19.02 41.67 16.32
CA HIS A 716 19.71 42.14 17.50
C HIS A 716 20.96 42.96 17.16
N LEU A 717 21.71 42.56 16.16
CA LEU A 717 22.89 43.28 15.65
C LEU A 717 22.52 44.51 14.78
N GLN A 718 21.23 44.75 14.55
CA GLN A 718 20.71 45.84 13.73
C GLN A 718 21.26 45.80 12.28
N VAL A 719 21.45 44.62 11.73
CA VAL A 719 21.95 44.38 10.36
C VAL A 719 21.10 43.32 9.65
N THR A 720 21.04 43.34 8.35
CA THR A 720 20.41 42.26 7.57
C THR A 720 21.50 41.33 7.07
N SER A 721 21.18 40.04 6.98
CA SER A 721 22.11 39.02 6.47
C SER A 721 22.61 39.33 5.04
N HIS A 722 21.78 39.93 4.19
CA HIS A 722 22.17 40.40 2.87
C HIS A 722 23.28 41.44 2.93
N LYS A 723 23.18 42.39 3.90
CA LYS A 723 24.19 43.41 4.09
C LYS A 723 25.48 42.83 4.64
N VAL A 724 25.38 41.82 5.50
CA VAL A 724 26.55 41.06 5.98
C VAL A 724 27.26 40.40 4.78
N VAL A 725 26.54 39.71 3.91
CA VAL A 725 27.11 39.07 2.71
C VAL A 725 27.69 40.09 1.74
N GLU A 726 27.05 41.26 1.58
CA GLU A 726 27.62 42.37 0.80
C GLU A 726 28.98 42.84 1.36
N VAL A 727 29.10 42.95 2.71
CA VAL A 727 30.36 43.33 3.38
C VAL A 727 31.42 42.24 3.23
N LEU A 728 31.02 40.96 3.29
CA LEU A 728 31.92 39.82 3.06
C LEU A 728 32.46 39.73 1.64
N ASN A 729 31.76 40.33 0.68
CA ASN A 729 32.17 40.37 -0.75
C ASN A 729 32.98 41.64 -1.10
N ARG A 730 33.04 42.59 -0.22
CA ARG A 730 33.82 43.81 -0.46
C ARG A 730 35.29 43.61 -0.16
N ARG A 731 36.12 43.61 -1.19
CA ARG A 731 37.57 43.36 -1.11
C ARG A 731 38.35 44.32 -0.22
N ASP A 732 37.81 45.54 0.03
CA ASP A 732 38.36 46.54 0.96
C ASP A 732 37.97 46.32 2.40
N SER A 733 37.08 45.37 2.70
CA SER A 733 36.62 45.02 4.02
C SER A 733 37.63 44.11 4.73
N MET A 734 37.88 44.40 6.01
CA MET A 734 38.66 43.48 6.85
C MET A 734 38.02 42.11 6.99
N TYR A 735 36.68 42.03 6.93
CA TYR A 735 35.92 40.79 7.03
C TYR A 735 36.08 39.94 5.79
N PHE A 736 36.23 40.51 4.57
CA PHE A 736 36.55 39.79 3.34
C PHE A 736 37.81 38.95 3.57
N ASN A 737 38.91 39.56 3.97
CA ASN A 737 40.18 38.85 4.17
C ASN A 737 40.11 37.79 5.28
N LEU A 738 39.38 38.09 6.35
CA LEU A 738 39.21 37.15 7.47
C LEU A 738 38.42 35.91 7.03
N PHE A 739 37.22 36.09 6.45
CA PHE A 739 36.32 34.99 6.11
C PHE A 739 36.89 34.15 4.95
N HIS A 740 37.50 34.75 3.93
CA HIS A 740 38.17 34.02 2.87
C HIS A 740 39.36 33.20 3.36
N ARG A 741 40.17 33.76 4.24
CA ARG A 741 41.28 33.04 4.88
C ARG A 741 40.78 31.83 5.66
N LYS A 742 39.72 31.99 6.45
CA LYS A 742 39.16 30.93 7.29
C LYS A 742 38.43 29.87 6.46
N LEU A 743 37.75 30.24 5.39
CA LEU A 743 37.20 29.31 4.43
C LEU A 743 38.29 28.51 3.71
N ASN A 744 39.37 29.15 3.26
CA ASN A 744 40.49 28.45 2.66
C ASN A 744 41.20 27.49 3.65
N GLU A 745 41.24 27.83 4.93
CA GLU A 745 41.71 26.93 5.98
C GLU A 745 40.78 25.73 6.15
N CYS A 746 39.46 25.93 6.10
CA CYS A 746 38.45 24.87 6.10
C CYS A 746 38.62 23.94 4.89
N ILE A 747 38.80 24.49 3.68
CA ILE A 747 39.04 23.72 2.44
C ILE A 747 40.30 22.83 2.59
N ARG A 748 41.40 23.41 3.07
CA ARG A 748 42.67 22.68 3.21
C ARG A 748 42.63 21.59 4.26
N SER A 749 41.92 21.82 5.37
CA SER A 749 41.86 20.91 6.51
C SER A 749 40.79 19.82 6.36
N GLY A 750 39.79 20.05 5.51
CA GLY A 750 38.59 19.22 5.38
C GLY A 750 37.75 19.16 6.66
N ARG A 751 37.93 20.13 7.58
CA ARG A 751 37.24 20.18 8.89
C ARG A 751 36.61 21.55 9.11
N PRO A 752 35.46 21.63 9.84
CA PRO A 752 34.88 22.90 10.22
C PRO A 752 35.87 23.73 11.03
N ILE A 753 35.97 25.03 10.70
CA ILE A 753 36.86 25.98 11.35
C ILE A 753 36.03 26.96 12.18
N ARG A 754 36.37 27.06 13.43
CA ARG A 754 35.77 28.05 14.36
C ARG A 754 36.70 29.23 14.53
N PHE A 755 36.14 30.44 14.44
CA PHE A 755 36.86 31.68 14.70
C PHE A 755 35.93 32.71 15.29
N SER A 756 36.51 33.75 15.91
CA SER A 756 35.73 34.80 16.55
C SER A 756 36.21 36.18 16.07
N PHE A 757 35.29 37.11 16.04
CA PHE A 757 35.60 38.50 15.66
C PHE A 757 34.64 39.47 16.37
N SER A 758 35.01 40.73 16.46
CA SER A 758 34.15 41.79 16.99
C SER A 758 33.36 42.43 15.86
N TYR A 759 32.08 42.63 16.06
CA TYR A 759 31.22 43.45 15.22
C TYR A 759 30.53 44.49 16.11
N HIS A 760 30.88 45.77 15.93
CA HIS A 760 30.57 46.85 16.89
C HIS A 760 31.01 46.43 18.31
N ASP A 761 30.10 46.49 19.26
CA ASP A 761 30.36 46.14 20.68
C ASP A 761 30.03 44.67 21.00
N THR A 762 29.75 43.83 19.96
CA THR A 762 29.37 42.44 20.15
C THR A 762 30.48 41.49 19.67
N TYR A 763 30.80 40.52 20.51
CA TYR A 763 31.77 39.48 20.16
C TYR A 763 31.07 38.25 19.61
N LEU A 764 31.30 37.97 18.34
CA LEU A 764 30.67 36.89 17.60
C LEU A 764 31.66 35.72 17.41
N SER A 765 31.19 34.50 17.64
CA SER A 765 31.90 33.28 17.30
C SER A 765 31.21 32.64 16.12
N VAL A 766 31.96 32.31 15.07
CA VAL A 766 31.46 31.71 13.85
C VAL A 766 32.17 30.37 13.61
N THR A 767 31.37 29.32 13.30
CA THR A 767 31.90 28.06 12.77
C THR A 767 31.55 27.99 11.30
N VAL A 768 32.55 27.84 10.42
CA VAL A 768 32.36 27.62 9.02
C VAL A 768 32.67 26.15 8.68
N GLY A 769 31.78 25.50 8.01
CA GLY A 769 31.95 24.11 7.51
C GLY A 769 31.46 23.98 6.08
N ILE A 770 32.16 23.19 5.26
CA ILE A 770 31.76 22.87 3.91
C ILE A 770 30.76 21.72 4.02
N ILE A 771 29.56 21.89 3.43
CA ILE A 771 28.50 20.89 3.43
C ILE A 771 28.34 20.20 2.08
N ALA A 772 28.77 20.87 1.01
CA ALA A 772 28.87 20.28 -0.32
C ALA A 772 29.93 21.00 -1.15
N GLU A 773 30.63 20.25 -2.01
CA GLU A 773 31.68 20.81 -2.89
C GLU A 773 31.67 20.17 -4.27
N LYS A 774 31.89 20.97 -5.30
CA LYS A 774 32.09 20.51 -6.67
C LYS A 774 33.06 21.41 -7.41
N GLY A 775 34.35 21.03 -7.51
CA GLY A 775 35.40 21.88 -8.03
C GLY A 775 35.61 23.12 -7.13
N ASP A 776 35.56 24.30 -7.73
CA ASP A 776 35.71 25.58 -6.99
C ASP A 776 34.38 26.14 -6.46
N HIS A 777 33.27 25.42 -6.66
CA HIS A 777 31.93 25.77 -6.19
C HIS A 777 31.63 25.05 -4.87
N LEU A 778 31.39 25.79 -3.81
CA LEU A 778 31.18 25.29 -2.45
C LEU A 778 29.86 25.76 -1.87
N VAL A 779 29.21 24.90 -1.12
CA VAL A 779 28.12 25.31 -0.23
C VAL A 779 28.59 25.14 1.21
N CYS A 780 28.52 26.22 1.97
CA CYS A 780 29.07 26.31 3.32
C CYS A 780 27.95 26.55 4.33
N LYS A 781 28.09 25.93 5.50
CA LYS A 781 27.28 26.21 6.68
C LYS A 781 28.04 27.14 7.62
N PHE A 782 27.40 28.24 7.97
CA PHE A 782 27.90 29.19 8.96
C PHE A 782 27.01 29.11 10.20
N GLU A 783 27.57 28.70 11.31
CA GLU A 783 26.91 28.75 12.63
C GLU A 783 27.47 29.89 13.43
N MET A 784 26.62 30.82 13.85
CA MET A 784 26.99 32.03 14.56
C MET A 784 26.47 31.98 15.99
N PHE A 785 27.29 32.44 16.91
CA PHE A 785 26.93 32.56 18.31
C PHE A 785 27.33 33.95 18.81
N ASP A 786 26.35 34.70 19.32
CA ASP A 786 26.63 35.86 20.14
C ASP A 786 27.01 35.36 21.52
N THR A 787 28.27 35.56 21.88
CA THR A 787 28.77 35.15 23.19
C THR A 787 28.12 35.90 24.34
N GLN A 788 27.59 37.12 24.12
CA GLN A 788 26.88 37.90 25.15
C GLN A 788 25.41 37.48 25.28
N VAL A 789 24.72 37.10 24.20
CA VAL A 789 23.34 36.59 24.24
C VAL A 789 23.27 35.22 24.90
N ALA A 790 24.22 34.35 24.60
CA ALA A 790 24.35 33.07 25.31
C ALA A 790 24.49 33.26 26.84
N ILE A 791 25.07 34.34 27.26
CA ILE A 791 25.19 34.68 28.67
C ILE A 791 23.87 35.23 29.23
N ARG A 792 23.10 36.04 28.47
CA ARG A 792 21.82 36.63 28.92
C ARG A 792 20.67 35.61 28.97
N HIS A 793 20.68 34.56 28.13
CA HIS A 793 19.70 33.45 28.21
C HIS A 793 20.01 32.46 29.34
N LEU A 794 21.19 32.53 29.93
CA LEU A 794 21.52 31.98 31.25
C LEU A 794 21.04 32.94 32.36
N SER A 795 19.80 33.43 32.27
CA SER A 795 19.22 34.32 33.26
C SER A 795 19.10 33.64 34.65
N PRO A 796 19.16 34.39 35.75
CA PRO A 796 19.39 33.90 37.10
C PRO A 796 18.13 33.27 37.72
N ARG A 797 17.61 32.24 37.13
CA ARG A 797 16.52 31.42 37.70
C ARG A 797 17.05 30.07 38.17
N SER A 798 17.69 30.09 39.27
CA SER A 798 18.06 28.96 40.13
C SER A 798 19.51 29.03 40.68
N TRP A 799 19.93 30.15 41.21
CA TRP A 799 21.06 30.22 42.09
C TRP A 799 20.66 29.66 43.47
N HIS A 800 20.28 28.40 43.55
CA HIS A 800 20.25 27.67 44.80
C HIS A 800 21.41 26.68 44.77
N LEU A 801 22.62 27.23 44.91
CA LEU A 801 23.75 26.50 45.45
C LEU A 801 23.44 26.22 46.91
N ASP A 802 23.45 24.97 47.31
CA ASP A 802 23.44 24.54 48.69
C ASP A 802 24.55 25.28 49.39
N PRO A 803 24.27 26.13 50.39
CA PRO A 803 25.29 27.00 51.04
C PRO A 803 26.42 26.22 51.69
N ASP A 804 26.26 24.93 51.95
CA ASP A 804 27.17 24.08 52.68
C ASP A 804 28.20 23.30 51.81
N HIS A 805 28.14 23.36 50.45
CA HIS A 805 29.07 22.62 49.57
C HIS A 805 29.54 23.50 48.39
N LYS A 806 30.42 24.43 48.63
CA LYS A 806 31.12 25.17 47.56
C LYS A 806 32.07 24.24 46.81
N ARG A 807 31.97 24.24 45.45
CA ARG A 807 32.87 23.53 44.55
C ARG A 807 34.27 24.17 44.59
N THR A 808 35.33 23.37 44.36
CA THR A 808 36.70 23.85 44.36
C THR A 808 37.20 24.11 42.93
N ILE A 809 37.79 25.28 42.71
CA ILE A 809 38.45 25.67 41.46
C ILE A 809 39.94 25.86 41.77
N LEU A 810 40.80 25.28 40.94
CA LEU A 810 42.24 25.53 40.97
C LEU A 810 42.58 26.65 39.97
N ILE A 811 43.24 27.68 40.44
CA ILE A 811 43.80 28.74 39.61
C ILE A 811 45.33 28.58 39.60
N ALA A 812 45.84 28.42 38.35
CA ALA A 812 47.28 28.28 38.13
C ALA A 812 47.80 29.46 37.29
N ASP A 813 48.58 30.37 37.85
CA ASP A 813 49.12 31.53 37.16
C ASP A 813 50.37 31.95 37.95
N ASP A 814 51.50 32.25 37.28
CA ASP A 814 52.73 32.64 37.90
C ASP A 814 52.76 34.07 38.38
N GLU A 815 51.80 34.89 37.98
CA GLU A 815 51.57 36.20 38.48
C GLU A 815 50.60 36.25 39.70
N PRO A 816 51.13 36.55 40.99
CA PRO A 816 50.24 36.52 42.15
C PRO A 816 49.06 37.48 42.07
N VAL A 817 49.18 38.53 41.26
CA VAL A 817 48.14 39.57 41.10
C VAL A 817 46.95 39.00 40.32
N ASN A 818 47.22 38.20 39.26
CA ASN A 818 46.18 37.56 38.50
C ASN A 818 45.43 36.50 39.32
N CYS A 819 46.16 35.70 40.09
CA CYS A 819 45.59 34.78 41.07
C CYS A 819 44.70 35.50 42.11
N MET A 820 45.11 36.60 42.61
CA MET A 820 44.33 37.41 43.60
C MET A 820 43.07 38.01 42.94
N ILE A 821 43.18 38.61 41.76
CA ILE A 821 42.04 39.19 41.05
C ILE A 821 40.99 38.11 40.75
N LEU A 822 41.39 37.01 40.14
CA LEU A 822 40.49 35.94 39.80
C LEU A 822 39.89 35.25 41.04
N GLY A 823 40.73 35.07 42.08
CA GLY A 823 40.27 34.51 43.35
C GLY A 823 39.25 35.38 44.04
N GLU A 824 39.45 36.72 44.07
CA GLU A 824 38.47 37.68 44.62
C GLU A 824 37.14 37.66 43.85
N MET A 825 37.19 37.50 42.51
CA MET A 825 36.01 37.41 41.67
C MET A 825 35.18 36.13 41.95
N LEU A 826 35.83 35.00 42.29
CA LEU A 826 35.25 33.68 42.39
C LEU A 826 34.95 33.21 43.81
N LYS A 827 35.59 33.74 44.85
CA LYS A 827 35.54 33.24 46.25
C LYS A 827 34.13 33.21 46.87
N GLU A 828 33.23 34.07 46.38
CA GLU A 828 31.85 34.05 46.87
C GLU A 828 31.09 32.80 46.46
N HIS A 829 31.46 32.20 45.32
CA HIS A 829 30.76 31.07 44.70
C HIS A 829 31.52 29.75 44.79
N TYR A 830 32.85 29.79 44.90
CA TYR A 830 33.74 28.63 44.85
C TYR A 830 34.79 28.66 45.99
N ASN A 831 35.29 27.49 46.35
CA ASN A 831 36.52 27.34 47.09
C ASN A 831 37.69 27.47 46.12
N ILE A 832 38.71 28.26 46.45
CA ILE A 832 39.79 28.53 45.51
C ILE A 832 41.08 27.91 46.02
N LEU A 833 41.76 27.17 45.15
CA LEU A 833 43.13 26.72 45.30
C LEU A 833 44.01 27.50 44.33
N TYR A 834 45.22 27.81 44.76
CA TYR A 834 46.18 28.54 43.93
C TYR A 834 47.41 27.69 43.62
N ALA A 835 48.00 27.82 42.45
CA ALA A 835 49.28 27.27 42.05
C ALA A 835 50.08 28.36 41.32
N GLU A 836 51.35 28.52 41.68
CA GLU A 836 52.24 29.53 41.13
C GLU A 836 53.07 29.06 39.93
N ASP A 837 53.00 27.77 39.60
CA ASP A 837 53.62 27.18 38.44
C ASP A 837 52.88 25.86 38.01
N GLY A 838 53.21 25.39 36.83
CA GLY A 838 52.53 24.19 36.27
C GLY A 838 52.83 22.91 37.09
N GLN A 839 53.98 22.81 37.75
CA GLN A 839 54.27 21.63 38.56
C GLN A 839 53.39 21.62 39.82
N GLN A 840 53.25 22.76 40.49
CA GLN A 840 52.36 22.88 41.67
C GLN A 840 50.90 22.62 41.29
N ALA A 841 50.48 23.05 40.07
CA ALA A 841 49.16 22.76 39.58
C ALA A 841 48.94 21.25 39.45
N LEU A 842 49.84 20.51 38.82
CA LEU A 842 49.76 19.07 38.69
C LEU A 842 49.82 18.36 40.04
N ASP A 843 50.68 18.76 40.94
CA ASP A 843 50.80 18.16 42.28
C ASP A 843 49.44 18.26 43.04
N LYS A 844 48.73 19.37 42.93
CA LYS A 844 47.42 19.55 43.55
C LYS A 844 46.32 18.73 42.83
N ILE A 845 46.33 18.72 41.49
CA ILE A 845 45.37 17.93 40.69
C ILE A 845 45.49 16.44 40.98
N PHE A 846 46.72 15.90 41.02
CA PHE A 846 46.93 14.48 41.25
C PHE A 846 46.80 14.08 42.73
N THR A 847 46.87 15.03 43.67
CA THR A 847 46.66 14.77 45.10
C THR A 847 45.16 14.61 45.40
N ASP A 848 44.28 15.40 44.73
CA ASP A 848 42.84 15.32 44.89
C ASP A 848 42.09 15.52 43.57
N PRO A 849 42.12 14.48 42.69
CA PRO A 849 41.53 14.57 41.37
C PRO A 849 40.03 14.77 41.35
N GLU A 850 39.33 14.28 42.38
CA GLU A 850 37.87 14.33 42.48
C GLU A 850 37.37 15.60 43.20
N GLY A 851 38.21 16.18 44.06
CA GLY A 851 37.90 17.41 44.82
C GLY A 851 37.96 18.69 43.97
N ILE A 852 38.67 18.69 42.85
CA ILE A 852 38.80 19.84 41.96
C ILE A 852 37.72 19.75 40.86
N SER A 853 36.87 20.76 40.80
CA SER A 853 35.74 20.80 39.82
C SER A 853 36.11 21.45 38.49
N ALA A 854 37.11 22.34 38.48
CA ALA A 854 37.67 22.92 37.24
C ALA A 854 39.04 23.51 37.52
N VAL A 855 39.85 23.63 36.49
CA VAL A 855 41.15 24.28 36.52
C VAL A 855 41.14 25.51 35.62
N VAL A 856 41.52 26.65 36.14
CA VAL A 856 41.84 27.85 35.36
C VAL A 856 43.36 27.93 35.26
N LEU A 857 43.88 27.82 34.03
CA LEU A 857 45.28 27.55 33.77
C LEU A 857 45.90 28.63 32.87
N ASP A 858 46.88 29.33 33.37
CA ASP A 858 47.69 30.20 32.51
C ASP A 858 48.56 29.33 31.56
N MET A 859 48.60 29.76 30.31
CA MET A 859 49.33 29.05 29.29
C MET A 859 50.82 29.34 29.30
N VAL A 860 51.23 30.44 29.91
CA VAL A 860 52.61 30.83 29.97
C VAL A 860 53.09 30.91 31.45
N MET A 861 53.74 29.88 31.92
CA MET A 861 54.20 29.77 33.29
C MET A 861 55.64 29.24 33.32
N PRO A 862 56.44 29.58 34.36
CA PRO A 862 57.80 29.05 34.54
C PRO A 862 57.77 27.57 34.94
N LYS A 863 58.88 26.89 34.76
CA LYS A 863 59.16 25.47 35.06
C LYS A 863 58.35 24.51 34.15
N MET A 864 57.04 24.63 34.04
CA MET A 864 56.16 23.87 33.24
C MET A 864 55.05 24.80 32.71
N ASP A 865 54.95 24.89 31.39
CA ASP A 865 53.93 25.70 30.71
C ASP A 865 52.53 25.07 30.77
N GLY A 866 51.50 25.89 30.51
CA GLY A 866 50.13 25.41 30.57
C GLY A 866 49.79 24.31 29.58
N MET A 867 50.46 24.24 28.41
CA MET A 867 50.28 23.18 27.44
C MET A 867 50.79 21.84 27.96
N GLN A 868 51.93 21.85 28.65
CA GLN A 868 52.50 20.65 29.27
C GLN A 868 51.60 20.12 30.39
N VAL A 869 51.08 21.05 31.23
CA VAL A 869 50.10 20.73 32.30
C VAL A 869 48.84 20.11 31.68
N LEU A 870 48.27 20.74 30.66
CA LEU A 870 47.09 20.23 29.95
C LEU A 870 47.33 18.85 29.36
N TYR A 871 48.48 18.61 28.73
CA TYR A 871 48.86 17.30 28.19
C TYR A 871 48.84 16.23 29.27
N GLN A 872 49.42 16.52 30.45
CA GLN A 872 49.44 15.57 31.57
C GLN A 872 48.04 15.30 32.13
N ILE A 873 47.21 16.31 32.22
CA ILE A 873 45.79 16.16 32.64
C ILE A 873 45.06 15.25 31.67
N ARG A 874 45.22 15.40 30.35
CA ARG A 874 44.49 14.66 29.32
C ARG A 874 45.01 13.25 29.11
N THR A 875 46.23 12.94 29.41
CA THR A 875 46.86 11.63 29.30
C THR A 875 46.61 10.75 30.53
N CYS A 876 46.29 11.29 31.67
CA CYS A 876 45.96 10.52 32.87
C CYS A 876 44.49 10.13 32.92
N GLU A 877 44.22 8.84 33.13
CA GLU A 877 42.85 8.29 33.12
C GLU A 877 41.92 8.92 34.15
N GLN A 878 42.44 9.30 35.32
CA GLN A 878 41.67 9.90 36.42
C GLN A 878 41.33 11.36 36.18
N THR A 879 42.10 12.11 35.40
CA THR A 879 41.96 13.54 35.20
C THR A 879 41.62 13.97 33.79
N ARG A 880 41.57 13.03 32.83
CA ARG A 880 41.35 13.33 31.39
C ARG A 880 40.08 14.12 31.09
N PHE A 881 39.07 14.01 31.95
CA PHE A 881 37.79 14.73 31.83
C PHE A 881 37.70 15.95 32.74
N LEU A 882 38.72 16.26 33.52
CA LEU A 882 38.75 17.44 34.38
C LEU A 882 38.61 18.72 33.53
N PRO A 883 37.62 19.58 33.79
CA PRO A 883 37.42 20.80 33.05
C PRO A 883 38.66 21.72 33.18
N VAL A 884 39.19 22.16 32.05
CA VAL A 884 40.33 23.10 32.00
C VAL A 884 39.93 24.32 31.19
N ILE A 885 40.12 25.48 31.78
CA ILE A 885 39.91 26.81 31.19
C ILE A 885 41.29 27.46 31.05
N ALA A 886 41.70 27.76 29.85
CA ALA A 886 42.99 28.41 29.60
C ALA A 886 42.90 29.94 29.80
N MET A 887 43.97 30.55 30.32
CA MET A 887 44.18 31.99 30.33
C MET A 887 45.33 32.33 29.37
N THR A 888 45.16 33.34 28.51
CA THR A 888 46.19 33.73 27.56
C THR A 888 46.11 35.23 27.25
N SER A 889 47.28 35.87 27.09
CA SER A 889 47.39 37.23 26.59
C SER A 889 47.55 37.33 25.06
N ALA A 890 47.68 36.21 24.36
CA ALA A 890 47.93 36.16 22.93
C ALA A 890 46.69 35.66 22.18
N THR A 891 46.09 36.50 21.39
CA THR A 891 44.91 36.22 20.55
C THR A 891 45.15 35.18 19.46
N ASP A 892 46.40 34.91 19.10
CA ASP A 892 46.73 33.94 18.03
C ASP A 892 46.85 32.49 18.53
N LEU A 893 46.83 32.22 19.81
CA LEU A 893 46.95 30.88 20.42
C LEU A 893 45.59 30.22 20.75
N GLU A 894 44.50 30.97 20.64
CA GLU A 894 43.16 30.51 21.03
C GLU A 894 42.69 29.24 20.29
N ILE A 895 43.05 29.07 19.03
CA ILE A 895 42.61 27.96 18.17
C ILE A 895 43.39 26.69 18.51
N ASP A 896 44.67 26.80 18.75
CA ASP A 896 45.54 25.65 19.10
C ASP A 896 45.18 25.11 20.51
N LEU A 897 44.70 25.98 21.40
CA LEU A 897 44.27 25.62 22.75
C LEU A 897 43.00 24.75 22.79
N LEU A 898 41.99 25.08 21.97
CA LEU A 898 40.75 24.29 21.88
C LEU A 898 40.99 22.93 21.27
N HIS A 899 41.88 22.82 20.28
CA HIS A 899 42.28 21.54 19.68
C HIS A 899 43.12 20.69 20.63
N SER A 900 43.79 21.30 21.59
CA SER A 900 44.62 20.61 22.60
C SER A 900 43.81 20.06 23.76
N GLY A 901 42.47 20.23 23.76
CA GLY A 901 41.59 19.69 24.79
C GLY A 901 41.24 20.66 25.93
N VAL A 902 41.40 21.96 25.76
CA VAL A 902 40.89 22.99 26.67
C VAL A 902 39.38 23.10 26.51
N ASN A 903 38.64 23.21 27.59
CA ASN A 903 37.16 23.31 27.54
C ASN A 903 36.67 24.74 27.28
N GLN A 904 37.45 25.77 27.68
CA GLN A 904 37.14 27.18 27.49
C GLN A 904 38.41 28.01 27.69
N PHE A 905 38.39 29.31 27.34
CA PHE A 905 39.52 30.19 27.58
C PHE A 905 39.10 31.59 28.08
N PHE A 906 40.01 32.30 28.77
CA PHE A 906 39.95 33.70 29.13
C PHE A 906 41.10 34.47 28.48
N SER A 907 40.81 35.64 27.91
CA SER A 907 41.85 36.57 27.48
C SER A 907 42.22 37.50 28.62
N LYS A 908 43.54 37.78 28.79
CA LYS A 908 44.05 38.81 29.72
C LYS A 908 44.07 40.14 28.98
N PRO A 909 43.66 41.25 29.64
CA PRO A 909 43.28 41.40 31.06
C PRO A 909 41.85 40.91 31.33
N LEU A 910 41.60 40.40 32.57
CA LEU A 910 40.29 39.90 33.00
C LEU A 910 39.43 41.10 33.47
N GLU A 911 38.45 41.47 32.68
CA GLU A 911 37.65 42.69 32.90
C GLU A 911 36.22 42.45 33.40
N ASP A 912 35.57 41.31 33.08
CA ASP A 912 34.15 41.03 33.38
C ASP A 912 33.97 39.83 34.30
N ARG A 913 33.60 40.09 35.57
CA ARG A 913 33.36 39.11 36.62
C ARG A 913 32.23 38.15 36.26
N ASP A 914 31.09 38.67 35.74
CA ASP A 914 29.88 37.87 35.48
C ASP A 914 30.11 36.95 34.29
N LEU A 915 30.88 37.40 33.30
CA LEU A 915 31.31 36.61 32.14
C LEU A 915 32.21 35.44 32.57
N ILE A 916 33.17 35.69 33.45
CA ILE A 916 34.09 34.67 33.98
C ILE A 916 33.31 33.61 34.77
N LEU A 917 32.40 34.01 35.65
CA LEU A 917 31.54 33.11 36.43
C LEU A 917 30.67 32.23 35.50
N ALA A 918 30.02 32.83 34.51
CA ALA A 918 29.15 32.11 33.58
C ALA A 918 29.93 31.07 32.74
N LYS A 919 31.13 31.40 32.26
CA LYS A 919 32.01 30.48 31.54
C LYS A 919 32.46 29.28 32.39
N ILE A 920 32.88 29.53 33.62
CA ILE A 920 33.30 28.49 34.57
C ILE A 920 32.12 27.54 34.87
N GLU A 921 30.97 28.10 35.18
CA GLU A 921 29.79 27.27 35.49
C GLU A 921 29.33 26.42 34.31
N ASN A 922 29.38 26.98 33.11
CA ASN A 922 29.00 26.24 31.89
C ASN A 922 29.97 25.05 31.63
N VAL A 923 31.26 25.26 31.81
CA VAL A 923 32.27 24.21 31.64
C VAL A 923 32.09 23.08 32.66
N ILE A 924 31.85 23.45 33.94
CA ILE A 924 31.62 22.45 35.00
C ILE A 924 30.31 21.67 34.78
N ARG A 925 29.27 22.33 34.24
CA ARG A 925 28.00 21.69 33.97
C ARG A 925 28.07 20.70 32.80
N ASN A 926 28.76 21.08 31.71
CA ASN A 926 28.92 20.27 30.52
C ASN A 926 29.79 19.03 30.77
N ALA A 927 30.76 19.11 31.65
CA ALA A 927 31.62 17.99 32.04
C ALA A 927 30.89 16.89 32.85
N ARG A 928 29.72 17.16 33.42
CA ARG A 928 28.89 16.17 34.16
C ARG A 928 27.75 15.56 33.34
N GLY A 929 27.55 16.05 32.14
CA GLY A 929 26.54 15.55 31.22
C GLY A 929 27.07 14.56 30.19
N GLN A 930 28.30 14.12 30.26
CA GLN A 930 28.91 13.09 29.40
C GLN A 930 29.09 11.77 30.13
#